data_3fd1e27e566c5584762f9a09005fc4e1
#
_entry.id   3fd1e27e566c5584762f9a09005fc4e1
#
_cell.length_a   1.000
_cell.length_b   1.000
_cell.length_c   1.000
_cell.angle_alpha   90.00
_cell.angle_beta   90.00
_cell.angle_gamma   90.00
#
_symmetry.space_group_name_H-M   'P 1'
#
loop_
_entity.id
_entity.type
_entity.pdbx_description
1 polymer ?
#
loop_
_entity_poly.entity_id
_entity_poly.type
_entity_poly.pdbx_seq_one_letter_code
_entity_poly.pdbx_strand_id
1 'polypeptide(L)'
;MKDGKARIGILLNDINSDYVKEIVDGARSLCSEKGLPLFIFPIGELNFSYHPFDYQKRVLAQFCNKSNVDGLVVCSSVLEKFSKKEEFEAFLNGFGDIPLVSIGSKISKRTSILCDPKPGIQKIMEAIVDQRKCKKICVLGNIPGSREAAERTQAILNYLRKKGIRFDERFIIGGNFTYEDALKHLEEYWDDKGSFDFDAVVALNDDMAFAALDFCDRKKIKVPEQILVSGFDNVPRAEFSRPSLTTVSQDIFGQGRTAVEVLLNLIDKKRVQGEIFVNSTAVFRNSCSPANARLAENGVGGYVGTEWLEKKNQFYILNDFLISGQVRLNMAKLRKYFKENIERFGVTAAALCVYDPPFYVNDKSDCPGLPEKACVYASFDNSKRYIQNINSQPIEFDPRKCMLPEGILDFSFGMYKVAPLFKCETQYGYMVFRCGPHEHLVYSMMAFAFGQLVSDAWEASKLENEARMRQERAAKLNLISKTDELTGLLNRRGFMELGQQTIDIALVLRQGGMVIFGDMDGLKNINDTYGHDAGDRAIKAEAEILKKCFRASDIVGRLGGDEFVILAAGLAEPRLSVIRENIEAACKAWNIVHNEPFEISISMGCKSFSSDNKSLEEILKEADNLLYEEKRQKKNSRR
;
A
#
# COMPACT_ATOMS: atom_id res chain seq x y z
N MET A 1 3.79 -28.96 -1.04
CA MET A 1 2.80 -29.08 0.06
C MET A 1 3.55 -28.89 1.37
N LYS A 2 3.53 -27.65 1.92
CA LYS A 2 3.93 -27.39 3.29
C LYS A 2 2.70 -27.73 4.13
N ASP A 3 2.77 -28.48 5.16
CA ASP A 3 1.66 -28.99 6.02
C ASP A 3 0.71 -30.05 5.40
N GLY A 4 1.06 -30.69 4.28
CA GLY A 4 0.29 -31.80 3.70
C GLY A 4 -1.03 -31.41 3.01
N LYS A 5 -1.45 -30.14 3.02
CA LYS A 5 -2.67 -29.64 2.41
C LYS A 5 -2.37 -28.81 1.14
N ALA A 6 -3.20 -28.99 0.10
CA ALA A 6 -3.08 -28.20 -1.11
C ALA A 6 -3.61 -26.79 -0.92
N ARG A 7 -2.88 -25.78 -1.37
CA ARG A 7 -3.27 -24.37 -1.38
C ARG A 7 -3.86 -24.04 -2.74
N ILE A 8 -5.13 -23.68 -2.76
CA ILE A 8 -5.90 -23.42 -3.98
C ILE A 8 -5.93 -21.92 -4.24
N GLY A 9 -5.48 -21.49 -5.42
CA GLY A 9 -5.64 -20.13 -5.90
C GLY A 9 -6.82 -20.00 -6.85
N ILE A 10 -7.55 -18.89 -6.79
CA ILE A 10 -8.53 -18.53 -7.81
C ILE A 10 -8.18 -17.15 -8.38
N LEU A 11 -8.03 -17.09 -9.69
CA LEU A 11 -7.69 -15.91 -10.46
C LEU A 11 -8.92 -15.40 -11.19
N LEU A 12 -9.28 -14.14 -10.97
CA LEU A 12 -10.50 -13.53 -11.49
C LEU A 12 -10.29 -12.02 -11.74
N ASN A 13 -11.22 -11.38 -12.43
CA ASN A 13 -11.17 -9.93 -12.65
C ASN A 13 -11.54 -9.14 -11.39
N ASP A 14 -12.77 -9.31 -10.91
CA ASP A 14 -13.29 -8.75 -9.68
C ASP A 14 -14.37 -9.68 -9.12
N ILE A 15 -14.62 -9.62 -7.82
CA ILE A 15 -15.61 -10.48 -7.15
C ILE A 15 -16.95 -9.76 -6.92
N ASN A 16 -17.15 -8.61 -7.55
CA ASN A 16 -18.35 -7.79 -7.33
C ASN A 16 -19.57 -8.24 -8.15
N SER A 17 -19.39 -9.01 -9.24
CA SER A 17 -20.50 -9.56 -10.00
C SER A 17 -21.06 -10.81 -9.35
N ASP A 18 -22.38 -10.99 -9.40
CA ASP A 18 -23.04 -12.18 -8.88
C ASP A 18 -22.52 -13.47 -9.54
N TYR A 19 -22.18 -13.41 -10.83
CA TYR A 19 -21.58 -14.54 -11.57
C TYR A 19 -20.25 -15.00 -10.95
N VAL A 20 -19.32 -14.07 -10.73
CA VAL A 20 -18.00 -14.40 -10.16
C VAL A 20 -18.14 -14.82 -8.70
N LYS A 21 -19.05 -14.19 -7.94
CA LYS A 21 -19.35 -14.54 -6.56
C LYS A 21 -19.82 -15.98 -6.43
N GLU A 22 -20.75 -16.43 -7.29
CA GLU A 22 -21.25 -17.82 -7.31
C GLU A 22 -20.12 -18.83 -7.60
N ILE A 23 -19.19 -18.53 -8.53
CA ILE A 23 -18.01 -19.38 -8.78
C ILE A 23 -17.16 -19.50 -7.53
N VAL A 24 -16.87 -18.37 -6.89
CA VAL A 24 -16.03 -18.32 -5.67
C VAL A 24 -16.72 -19.05 -4.52
N ASP A 25 -18.03 -18.89 -4.35
CA ASP A 25 -18.79 -19.57 -3.30
C ASP A 25 -18.82 -21.09 -3.52
N GLY A 26 -18.93 -21.56 -4.76
CA GLY A 26 -18.78 -22.97 -5.10
C GLY A 26 -17.39 -23.51 -4.78
N ALA A 27 -16.35 -22.81 -5.18
CA ALA A 27 -14.97 -23.17 -4.87
C ALA A 27 -14.71 -23.18 -3.35
N ARG A 28 -15.19 -22.15 -2.64
CA ARG A 28 -15.11 -22.02 -1.18
C ARG A 28 -15.78 -23.17 -0.47
N SER A 29 -16.97 -23.56 -0.92
CA SER A 29 -17.75 -24.67 -0.34
C SER A 29 -16.94 -25.95 -0.33
N LEU A 30 -16.35 -26.36 -1.46
CA LEU A 30 -15.56 -27.58 -1.54
C LEU A 30 -14.22 -27.46 -0.78
N CYS A 31 -13.57 -26.31 -0.84
CA CYS A 31 -12.36 -26.06 -0.06
C CYS A 31 -12.64 -26.18 1.46
N SER A 32 -13.75 -25.63 1.93
CA SER A 32 -14.16 -25.71 3.34
C SER A 32 -14.46 -27.14 3.76
N GLU A 33 -15.21 -27.91 2.95
CA GLU A 33 -15.51 -29.34 3.19
C GLU A 33 -14.24 -30.19 3.32
N LYS A 34 -13.23 -29.87 2.52
CA LYS A 34 -11.92 -30.57 2.52
C LYS A 34 -10.90 -29.96 3.48
N GLY A 35 -11.24 -28.88 4.18
CA GLY A 35 -10.33 -28.15 5.08
C GLY A 35 -9.11 -27.56 4.36
N LEU A 36 -9.29 -27.05 3.14
CA LEU A 36 -8.24 -26.45 2.30
C LEU A 36 -8.32 -24.92 2.33
N PRO A 37 -7.18 -24.22 2.30
CA PRO A 37 -7.17 -22.77 2.12
C PRO A 37 -7.45 -22.40 0.66
N LEU A 38 -8.26 -21.34 0.47
CA LEU A 38 -8.56 -20.74 -0.83
C LEU A 38 -8.00 -19.31 -0.87
N PHE A 39 -7.19 -19.01 -1.87
CA PHE A 39 -6.61 -17.68 -2.10
C PHE A 39 -7.27 -17.01 -3.30
N ILE A 40 -7.78 -15.79 -3.11
CA ILE A 40 -8.42 -15.00 -4.16
C ILE A 40 -7.48 -13.92 -4.65
N PHE A 41 -7.25 -13.90 -5.97
CA PHE A 41 -6.42 -12.93 -6.66
C PHE A 41 -7.27 -12.13 -7.66
N PRO A 42 -7.88 -11.01 -7.25
CA PRO A 42 -8.64 -10.14 -8.15
C PRO A 42 -7.69 -9.23 -8.91
N ILE A 43 -7.34 -9.62 -10.15
CA ILE A 43 -6.30 -8.92 -10.95
C ILE A 43 -6.84 -7.82 -11.84
N GLY A 44 -8.14 -7.53 -11.82
CA GLY A 44 -8.78 -6.67 -12.81
C GLY A 44 -8.91 -7.34 -14.17
N GLU A 45 -9.41 -6.62 -15.14
CA GLU A 45 -9.53 -7.11 -16.51
C GLU A 45 -8.23 -6.92 -17.28
N LEU A 46 -7.90 -7.88 -18.14
CA LEU A 46 -6.74 -7.76 -19.02
C LEU A 46 -7.11 -6.80 -20.17
N ASN A 47 -6.18 -5.91 -20.53
CA ASN A 47 -6.31 -4.94 -21.64
C ASN A 47 -7.48 -3.93 -21.52
N PHE A 48 -8.17 -3.89 -20.38
CA PHE A 48 -9.25 -2.95 -20.11
C PHE A 48 -9.24 -2.48 -18.65
N SER A 49 -9.71 -1.27 -18.40
CA SER A 49 -9.86 -0.73 -17.04
C SER A 49 -11.15 0.09 -16.98
N TYR A 50 -12.07 -0.32 -16.11
CA TYR A 50 -13.28 0.47 -15.80
C TYR A 50 -12.92 1.76 -15.06
N HIS A 51 -11.90 1.71 -14.22
CA HIS A 51 -11.37 2.85 -13.51
C HIS A 51 -9.93 3.14 -13.91
N PRO A 52 -9.46 4.38 -13.85
CA PRO A 52 -8.14 4.80 -14.35
C PRO A 52 -6.95 3.97 -13.87
N PHE A 53 -7.05 3.37 -12.68
CA PHE A 53 -5.94 2.65 -12.03
C PHE A 53 -6.22 1.15 -11.80
N ASP A 54 -7.25 0.57 -12.43
CA ASP A 54 -7.57 -0.86 -12.26
C ASP A 54 -6.42 -1.79 -12.69
N TYR A 55 -5.60 -1.35 -13.64
CA TYR A 55 -4.40 -2.08 -14.07
C TYR A 55 -3.39 -2.34 -12.93
N GLN A 56 -3.43 -1.55 -11.86
CA GLN A 56 -2.60 -1.75 -10.67
C GLN A 56 -2.86 -3.10 -9.97
N LYS A 57 -4.05 -3.66 -10.12
CA LYS A 57 -4.42 -4.96 -9.55
C LYS A 57 -3.66 -6.13 -10.21
N ARG A 58 -3.13 -5.95 -11.43
CA ARG A 58 -2.43 -7.02 -12.18
C ARG A 58 -1.17 -7.51 -11.51
N VAL A 59 -0.54 -6.71 -10.64
CA VAL A 59 0.60 -7.13 -9.83
C VAL A 59 0.31 -8.40 -9.03
N LEU A 60 -0.94 -8.64 -8.66
CA LEU A 60 -1.36 -9.81 -7.89
C LEU A 60 -1.15 -11.13 -8.65
N ALA A 61 -1.14 -11.11 -9.99
CA ALA A 61 -0.84 -12.30 -10.79
C ALA A 61 0.56 -12.86 -10.52
N GLN A 62 1.51 -12.02 -10.11
CA GLN A 62 2.88 -12.44 -9.75
C GLN A 62 2.91 -13.36 -8.52
N PHE A 63 1.89 -13.29 -7.66
CA PHE A 63 1.77 -14.18 -6.50
C PHE A 63 1.20 -15.56 -6.86
N CYS A 64 0.66 -15.75 -8.07
CA CYS A 64 0.14 -17.03 -8.56
C CYS A 64 1.28 -17.95 -9.02
N ASN A 65 2.14 -18.36 -8.10
CA ASN A 65 3.31 -19.20 -8.34
C ASN A 65 3.38 -20.39 -7.37
N LYS A 66 4.21 -21.38 -7.67
CA LYS A 66 4.34 -22.64 -6.89
C LYS A 66 4.78 -22.43 -5.43
N SER A 67 5.37 -21.30 -5.09
CA SER A 67 5.71 -20.99 -3.69
C SER A 67 4.49 -20.64 -2.85
N ASN A 68 3.45 -20.07 -3.49
CA ASN A 68 2.26 -19.55 -2.83
C ASN A 68 1.05 -20.47 -2.96
N VAL A 69 0.83 -21.08 -4.13
CA VAL A 69 -0.32 -21.96 -4.42
C VAL A 69 0.12 -23.24 -5.13
N ASP A 70 -0.59 -24.33 -4.89
CA ASP A 70 -0.30 -25.63 -5.50
C ASP A 70 -1.09 -25.85 -6.80
N GLY A 71 -2.14 -25.04 -7.03
CA GLY A 71 -2.92 -25.02 -8.26
C GLY A 71 -3.82 -23.79 -8.38
N LEU A 72 -4.25 -23.50 -9.61
CA LEU A 72 -5.05 -22.33 -9.96
C LEU A 72 -6.37 -22.70 -10.62
N VAL A 73 -7.46 -22.13 -10.15
CA VAL A 73 -8.72 -22.00 -10.88
C VAL A 73 -8.70 -20.62 -11.54
N VAL A 74 -8.99 -20.53 -12.83
CA VAL A 74 -8.99 -19.28 -13.59
C VAL A 74 -10.39 -19.03 -14.13
N CYS A 75 -11.00 -17.92 -13.76
CA CYS A 75 -12.29 -17.46 -14.31
C CYS A 75 -12.04 -16.83 -15.70
N SER A 76 -11.79 -17.69 -16.69
CA SER A 76 -11.31 -17.26 -18.01
C SER A 76 -12.36 -16.47 -18.78
N SER A 77 -13.66 -16.77 -18.65
CA SER A 77 -14.75 -16.05 -19.33
C SER A 77 -14.77 -14.54 -19.03
N VAL A 78 -14.39 -14.17 -17.80
CA VAL A 78 -14.35 -12.75 -17.41
C VAL A 78 -13.00 -12.10 -17.69
N LEU A 79 -11.90 -12.86 -17.57
CA LEU A 79 -10.55 -12.31 -17.76
C LEU A 79 -10.18 -12.09 -19.23
N GLU A 80 -10.63 -12.98 -20.15
CA GLU A 80 -10.31 -12.85 -21.58
C GLU A 80 -11.19 -11.86 -22.33
N LYS A 81 -12.25 -11.34 -21.70
CA LYS A 81 -13.32 -10.55 -22.32
C LYS A 81 -12.83 -9.45 -23.27
N PHE A 82 -11.74 -8.77 -22.92
CA PHE A 82 -11.15 -7.67 -23.70
C PHE A 82 -9.76 -8.01 -24.25
N SER A 83 -9.39 -9.29 -24.29
CA SER A 83 -8.08 -9.74 -24.77
C SER A 83 -8.24 -10.59 -26.03
N LYS A 84 -7.25 -10.55 -26.91
CA LYS A 84 -7.15 -11.54 -27.97
C LYS A 84 -6.80 -12.90 -27.35
N LYS A 85 -7.27 -13.96 -27.98
CA LYS A 85 -7.04 -15.33 -27.51
C LYS A 85 -5.56 -15.64 -27.30
N GLU A 86 -4.72 -15.24 -28.23
CA GLU A 86 -3.28 -15.46 -28.19
C GLU A 86 -2.60 -14.72 -27.02
N GLU A 87 -3.06 -13.50 -26.73
CA GLU A 87 -2.58 -12.69 -25.61
C GLU A 87 -2.98 -13.32 -24.27
N PHE A 88 -4.23 -13.78 -24.17
CA PHE A 88 -4.72 -14.46 -22.98
C PHE A 88 -4.00 -15.80 -22.75
N GLU A 89 -3.79 -16.61 -23.79
CA GLU A 89 -3.02 -17.86 -23.67
C GLU A 89 -1.57 -17.59 -23.29
N ALA A 90 -0.93 -16.53 -23.82
CA ALA A 90 0.42 -16.11 -23.42
C ALA A 90 0.49 -15.71 -21.94
N PHE A 91 -0.52 -14.95 -21.48
CA PHE A 91 -0.65 -14.60 -20.06
C PHE A 91 -0.74 -15.85 -19.17
N LEU A 92 -1.60 -16.84 -19.52
CA LEU A 92 -1.74 -18.08 -18.77
C LEU A 92 -0.46 -18.95 -18.79
N ASN A 93 0.31 -18.91 -19.89
CA ASN A 93 1.60 -19.61 -19.98
C ASN A 93 2.65 -19.01 -19.04
N GLY A 94 2.52 -17.75 -18.64
CA GLY A 94 3.36 -17.11 -17.64
C GLY A 94 3.33 -17.77 -16.26
N PHE A 95 2.27 -18.53 -15.93
CA PHE A 95 2.19 -19.31 -14.69
C PHE A 95 2.99 -20.63 -14.72
N GLY A 96 3.62 -20.97 -15.84
CA GLY A 96 4.47 -22.15 -15.99
C GLY A 96 3.72 -23.47 -15.80
N ASP A 97 4.31 -24.40 -15.03
CA ASP A 97 3.79 -25.75 -14.83
C ASP A 97 2.82 -25.88 -13.64
N ILE A 98 2.23 -24.80 -13.15
CA ILE A 98 1.22 -24.90 -12.10
C ILE A 98 -0.01 -25.60 -12.68
N PRO A 99 -0.59 -26.62 -12.00
CA PRO A 99 -1.88 -27.17 -12.36
C PRO A 99 -2.93 -26.08 -12.46
N LEU A 100 -3.62 -26.01 -13.61
CA LEU A 100 -4.56 -24.93 -13.90
C LEU A 100 -5.85 -25.49 -14.50
N VAL A 101 -7.00 -25.02 -13.98
CA VAL A 101 -8.33 -25.32 -14.50
C VAL A 101 -8.99 -24.02 -14.90
N SER A 102 -9.48 -23.95 -16.14
CA SER A 102 -10.22 -22.81 -16.69
C SER A 102 -11.72 -22.98 -16.47
N ILE A 103 -12.43 -21.90 -16.14
CA ILE A 103 -13.89 -21.84 -16.13
C ILE A 103 -14.35 -20.88 -17.22
N GLY A 104 -15.33 -21.32 -18.01
CA GLY A 104 -16.05 -20.54 -19.02
C GLY A 104 -15.40 -20.57 -20.40
N SER A 105 -14.07 -20.60 -20.51
CA SER A 105 -13.36 -20.58 -21.80
C SER A 105 -12.47 -21.78 -22.00
N LYS A 106 -12.42 -22.26 -23.25
CA LYS A 106 -11.52 -23.34 -23.66
C LYS A 106 -10.09 -22.83 -23.85
N ILE A 107 -9.17 -23.37 -23.06
CA ILE A 107 -7.75 -23.05 -23.12
C ILE A 107 -6.96 -24.22 -23.72
N SER A 108 -6.04 -23.92 -24.62
CA SER A 108 -5.20 -24.92 -25.27
C SER A 108 -4.37 -25.70 -24.24
N LYS A 109 -4.36 -27.04 -24.34
CA LYS A 109 -3.56 -27.93 -23.47
C LYS A 109 -3.86 -27.83 -21.97
N ARG A 110 -4.96 -27.22 -21.56
CA ARG A 110 -5.42 -27.10 -20.17
C ARG A 110 -6.82 -27.68 -20.02
N THR A 111 -7.18 -28.11 -18.81
CA THR A 111 -8.54 -28.56 -18.52
C THR A 111 -9.46 -27.37 -18.40
N SER A 112 -10.60 -27.43 -19.09
CA SER A 112 -11.57 -26.36 -19.12
C SER A 112 -12.96 -26.88 -18.74
N ILE A 113 -13.64 -26.15 -17.86
CA ILE A 113 -15.05 -26.38 -17.50
C ILE A 113 -15.87 -25.41 -18.34
N LEU A 114 -16.76 -25.96 -19.15
CA LEU A 114 -17.52 -25.23 -20.16
C LEU A 114 -19.01 -25.47 -19.94
N CYS A 115 -19.82 -24.48 -20.27
CA CYS A 115 -21.27 -24.62 -20.34
C CYS A 115 -21.71 -24.80 -21.80
N ASP A 116 -22.57 -25.81 -22.11
CA ASP A 116 -23.29 -25.83 -23.37
C ASP A 116 -24.57 -24.98 -23.23
N PRO A 117 -24.66 -23.81 -23.88
CA PRO A 117 -25.81 -22.93 -23.74
C PRO A 117 -27.07 -23.42 -24.49
N LYS A 118 -26.92 -24.36 -25.43
CA LYS A 118 -27.97 -24.76 -26.37
C LYS A 118 -29.18 -25.34 -25.68
N PRO A 119 -29.07 -26.31 -24.73
CA PRO A 119 -30.26 -26.93 -24.13
C PRO A 119 -31.16 -25.92 -23.39
N GLY A 120 -30.53 -25.03 -22.59
CA GLY A 120 -31.28 -24.02 -21.84
C GLY A 120 -31.91 -22.97 -22.75
N ILE A 121 -31.14 -22.41 -23.71
CA ILE A 121 -31.65 -21.45 -24.69
C ILE A 121 -32.78 -22.05 -25.53
N GLN A 122 -32.63 -23.29 -25.98
CA GLN A 122 -33.68 -23.96 -26.74
C GLN A 122 -35.02 -23.96 -25.97
N LYS A 123 -35.00 -24.28 -24.66
CA LYS A 123 -36.21 -24.28 -23.83
C LYS A 123 -36.81 -22.90 -23.65
N ILE A 124 -36.00 -21.89 -23.47
CA ILE A 124 -36.45 -20.47 -23.41
C ILE A 124 -37.11 -20.09 -24.74
N MET A 125 -36.46 -20.40 -25.85
CA MET A 125 -36.99 -20.06 -27.18
C MET A 125 -38.27 -20.85 -27.50
N GLU A 126 -38.43 -22.13 -27.06
CA GLU A 126 -39.68 -22.88 -27.14
C GLU A 126 -40.81 -22.14 -26.42
N ALA A 127 -40.57 -21.59 -25.23
CA ALA A 127 -41.58 -20.83 -24.50
C ALA A 127 -41.95 -19.52 -25.21
N ILE A 128 -40.95 -18.75 -25.66
CA ILE A 128 -41.15 -17.45 -26.31
C ILE A 128 -41.81 -17.60 -27.68
N VAL A 129 -41.29 -18.47 -28.54
CA VAL A 129 -41.69 -18.57 -29.94
C VAL A 129 -42.88 -19.52 -30.12
N ASP A 130 -42.81 -20.73 -29.56
CA ASP A 130 -43.82 -21.75 -29.86
C ASP A 130 -45.07 -21.59 -28.99
N GLN A 131 -44.90 -21.20 -27.71
CA GLN A 131 -46.03 -21.09 -26.79
C GLN A 131 -46.63 -19.68 -26.75
N ARG A 132 -45.77 -18.64 -26.65
CA ARG A 132 -46.20 -17.23 -26.56
C ARG A 132 -46.35 -16.55 -27.93
N LYS A 133 -45.94 -17.23 -29.03
CA LYS A 133 -46.10 -16.79 -30.43
C LYS A 133 -45.34 -15.50 -30.77
N CYS A 134 -44.31 -15.15 -30.02
CA CYS A 134 -43.48 -13.97 -30.33
C CYS A 134 -42.73 -14.18 -31.65
N LYS A 135 -42.67 -13.13 -32.47
CA LYS A 135 -42.01 -13.12 -33.79
C LYS A 135 -40.83 -12.17 -33.87
N LYS A 136 -40.89 -11.09 -33.13
CA LYS A 136 -39.83 -10.06 -33.09
C LYS A 136 -39.04 -10.20 -31.78
N ILE A 137 -37.85 -10.73 -31.89
CA ILE A 137 -37.02 -11.07 -30.74
C ILE A 137 -35.81 -10.13 -30.72
N CYS A 138 -35.64 -9.37 -29.63
CA CYS A 138 -34.43 -8.63 -29.35
C CYS A 138 -33.40 -9.54 -28.69
N VAL A 139 -32.19 -9.55 -29.20
CA VAL A 139 -31.02 -10.15 -28.55
C VAL A 139 -30.22 -9.03 -27.90
N LEU A 140 -30.21 -9.03 -26.56
CA LEU A 140 -29.47 -8.01 -25.78
C LEU A 140 -28.13 -8.56 -25.35
N GLY A 141 -27.02 -8.01 -25.91
CA GLY A 141 -25.69 -8.44 -25.55
C GLY A 141 -24.73 -8.67 -26.73
N ASN A 142 -24.81 -7.85 -27.77
CA ASN A 142 -23.78 -7.88 -28.83
C ASN A 142 -22.44 -7.45 -28.24
N ILE A 143 -21.49 -8.39 -28.17
CA ILE A 143 -20.18 -8.18 -27.56
C ILE A 143 -19.14 -8.65 -28.59
N PRO A 144 -18.52 -7.71 -29.33
CA PRO A 144 -17.51 -8.04 -30.31
C PRO A 144 -16.33 -8.80 -29.66
N GLY A 145 -15.95 -9.93 -30.25
CA GLY A 145 -14.83 -10.74 -29.74
C GLY A 145 -15.16 -11.72 -28.62
N SER A 146 -16.35 -11.64 -28.01
CA SER A 146 -16.78 -12.62 -27.00
C SER A 146 -17.31 -13.89 -27.65
N ARG A 147 -16.62 -15.00 -27.41
CA ARG A 147 -17.05 -16.33 -27.87
C ARG A 147 -18.38 -16.77 -27.22
N GLU A 148 -18.54 -16.54 -25.92
CA GLU A 148 -19.77 -16.87 -25.20
C GLU A 148 -21.00 -16.12 -25.76
N ALA A 149 -20.85 -14.80 -25.98
CA ALA A 149 -21.91 -14.01 -26.60
C ALA A 149 -22.25 -14.54 -28.00
N ALA A 150 -21.25 -14.87 -28.80
CA ALA A 150 -21.44 -15.43 -30.14
C ALA A 150 -22.14 -16.80 -30.10
N GLU A 151 -21.74 -17.70 -29.21
CA GLU A 151 -22.36 -19.03 -29.06
C GLU A 151 -23.81 -18.94 -28.60
N ARG A 152 -24.11 -18.06 -27.60
CA ARG A 152 -25.48 -17.82 -27.11
C ARG A 152 -26.35 -17.18 -28.21
N THR A 153 -25.85 -16.14 -28.88
CA THR A 153 -26.55 -15.49 -30.01
C THR A 153 -26.81 -16.49 -31.13
N GLN A 154 -25.82 -17.30 -31.52
CA GLN A 154 -25.96 -18.28 -32.57
C GLN A 154 -27.01 -19.35 -32.21
N ALA A 155 -27.11 -19.77 -30.94
CA ALA A 155 -28.14 -20.70 -30.48
C ALA A 155 -29.55 -20.11 -30.65
N ILE A 156 -29.74 -18.82 -30.31
CA ILE A 156 -31.01 -18.09 -30.53
C ILE A 156 -31.35 -18.01 -32.02
N LEU A 157 -30.42 -17.54 -32.83
CA LEU A 157 -30.61 -17.36 -34.27
C LEU A 157 -30.87 -18.68 -35.01
N ASN A 158 -30.21 -19.77 -34.62
CA ASN A 158 -30.44 -21.10 -35.16
C ASN A 158 -31.87 -21.60 -34.83
N TYR A 159 -32.37 -21.31 -33.63
CA TYR A 159 -33.73 -21.64 -33.27
C TYR A 159 -34.76 -20.89 -34.14
N LEU A 160 -34.59 -19.56 -34.29
CA LEU A 160 -35.45 -18.72 -35.13
C LEU A 160 -35.44 -19.19 -36.58
N ARG A 161 -34.27 -19.51 -37.14
CA ARG A 161 -34.11 -20.03 -38.49
C ARG A 161 -34.84 -21.37 -38.68
N LYS A 162 -34.70 -22.28 -37.70
CA LYS A 162 -35.41 -23.57 -37.71
C LYS A 162 -36.95 -23.41 -37.72
N LYS A 163 -37.45 -22.33 -37.11
CA LYS A 163 -38.90 -22.01 -37.10
C LYS A 163 -39.34 -21.14 -38.27
N GLY A 164 -38.48 -20.83 -39.21
CA GLY A 164 -38.82 -19.99 -40.37
C GLY A 164 -39.07 -18.51 -40.03
N ILE A 165 -38.63 -18.06 -38.84
CA ILE A 165 -38.73 -16.65 -38.41
C ILE A 165 -37.55 -15.89 -38.94
N ARG A 166 -37.84 -14.85 -39.76
CA ARG A 166 -36.80 -13.93 -40.25
C ARG A 166 -36.35 -13.03 -39.10
N PHE A 167 -35.07 -13.05 -38.80
CA PHE A 167 -34.46 -12.20 -37.78
C PHE A 167 -34.01 -10.88 -38.41
N ASP A 168 -34.28 -9.78 -37.73
CA ASP A 168 -33.79 -8.41 -38.10
C ASP A 168 -32.57 -8.08 -37.25
N GLU A 169 -31.41 -7.84 -37.90
CA GLU A 169 -30.15 -7.53 -37.21
C GLU A 169 -30.23 -6.26 -36.39
N ARG A 170 -31.16 -5.35 -36.66
CA ARG A 170 -31.42 -4.15 -35.85
C ARG A 170 -31.88 -4.47 -34.42
N PHE A 171 -32.35 -5.71 -34.18
CA PHE A 171 -32.74 -6.19 -32.88
C PHE A 171 -31.59 -6.83 -32.09
N ILE A 172 -30.33 -6.70 -32.56
CA ILE A 172 -29.15 -7.00 -31.77
C ILE A 172 -28.70 -5.71 -31.08
N ILE A 173 -28.93 -5.62 -29.79
CA ILE A 173 -28.57 -4.44 -28.97
C ILE A 173 -27.32 -4.76 -28.16
N GLY A 174 -26.41 -3.81 -28.02
CA GLY A 174 -25.19 -3.96 -27.22
C GLY A 174 -25.45 -4.09 -25.72
N GLY A 175 -24.43 -4.43 -24.94
CA GLY A 175 -24.60 -4.55 -23.48
C GLY A 175 -23.37 -4.96 -22.69
N ASN A 176 -22.31 -5.43 -23.34
CA ASN A 176 -21.02 -5.77 -22.73
C ASN A 176 -21.08 -6.64 -21.47
N PHE A 177 -22.12 -7.46 -21.30
CA PHE A 177 -22.42 -8.24 -20.07
C PHE A 177 -22.54 -7.37 -18.80
N THR A 178 -22.82 -6.06 -18.94
CA THR A 178 -23.01 -5.18 -17.79
C THR A 178 -24.41 -4.56 -17.78
N TYR A 179 -24.92 -4.26 -16.60
CA TYR A 179 -26.19 -3.57 -16.41
C TYR A 179 -26.18 -2.17 -17.04
N GLU A 180 -25.11 -1.41 -16.79
CA GLU A 180 -24.95 -0.01 -17.19
C GLU A 180 -24.94 0.15 -18.71
N ASP A 181 -24.12 -0.65 -19.39
CA ASP A 181 -24.01 -0.59 -20.85
C ASP A 181 -25.31 -1.07 -21.53
N ALA A 182 -25.94 -2.11 -20.99
CA ALA A 182 -27.22 -2.59 -21.51
C ALA A 182 -28.32 -1.52 -21.36
N LEU A 183 -28.41 -0.88 -20.19
CA LEU A 183 -29.38 0.18 -19.96
C LEU A 183 -29.15 1.36 -20.91
N LYS A 184 -27.93 1.80 -21.09
CA LYS A 184 -27.54 2.87 -22.00
C LYS A 184 -27.98 2.56 -23.45
N HIS A 185 -27.65 1.37 -23.97
CA HIS A 185 -28.02 1.02 -25.35
C HIS A 185 -29.54 0.82 -25.54
N LEU A 186 -30.26 0.39 -24.50
CA LEU A 186 -31.72 0.34 -24.54
C LEU A 186 -32.34 1.75 -24.56
N GLU A 187 -31.77 2.71 -23.83
CA GLU A 187 -32.17 4.12 -23.85
C GLU A 187 -31.88 4.74 -25.22
N GLU A 188 -30.70 4.52 -25.80
CA GLU A 188 -30.33 4.97 -27.16
C GLU A 188 -31.29 4.40 -28.22
N TYR A 189 -31.61 3.08 -28.16
CA TYR A 189 -32.55 2.47 -29.07
C TYR A 189 -33.95 3.09 -28.95
N TRP A 190 -34.40 3.37 -27.73
CA TRP A 190 -35.71 4.00 -27.47
C TRP A 190 -35.79 5.43 -27.98
N ASP A 191 -34.75 6.23 -27.78
CA ASP A 191 -34.71 7.63 -28.20
C ASP A 191 -34.74 7.75 -29.74
N ASP A 192 -34.15 6.79 -30.45
CA ASP A 192 -34.21 6.68 -31.90
C ASP A 192 -35.60 6.30 -32.42
N LYS A 193 -36.35 5.46 -31.70
CA LYS A 193 -37.59 4.81 -32.21
C LYS A 193 -38.86 5.31 -31.52
N GLY A 194 -38.76 5.81 -30.29
CA GLY A 194 -39.91 6.17 -29.47
C GLY A 194 -40.74 4.99 -28.95
N SER A 195 -40.38 3.74 -29.29
CA SER A 195 -41.06 2.53 -28.87
C SER A 195 -40.17 1.30 -29.05
N PHE A 196 -40.48 0.21 -28.37
CA PHE A 196 -39.94 -1.10 -28.67
C PHE A 196 -40.71 -1.79 -29.79
N ASP A 197 -40.02 -2.19 -30.83
CA ASP A 197 -40.59 -2.92 -31.99
C ASP A 197 -40.51 -4.43 -31.83
N PHE A 198 -40.23 -4.94 -30.62
CA PHE A 198 -40.04 -6.37 -30.37
C PHE A 198 -40.96 -6.90 -29.28
N ASP A 199 -41.27 -8.20 -29.36
CA ASP A 199 -42.19 -8.90 -28.46
C ASP A 199 -41.47 -9.51 -27.26
N ALA A 200 -40.17 -9.74 -27.37
CA ALA A 200 -39.35 -10.33 -26.32
C ALA A 200 -37.90 -9.81 -26.35
N VAL A 201 -37.29 -9.70 -25.18
CA VAL A 201 -35.85 -9.46 -24.97
C VAL A 201 -35.24 -10.76 -24.45
N VAL A 202 -34.28 -11.31 -25.17
CA VAL A 202 -33.46 -12.43 -24.76
C VAL A 202 -32.07 -11.87 -24.48
N ALA A 203 -31.79 -11.57 -23.21
CA ALA A 203 -30.50 -11.07 -22.77
C ALA A 203 -29.51 -12.23 -22.62
N LEU A 204 -28.25 -11.97 -23.02
CA LEU A 204 -27.22 -13.00 -22.99
C LEU A 204 -26.65 -13.24 -21.58
N ASN A 205 -27.00 -12.39 -20.58
CA ASN A 205 -26.81 -12.66 -19.15
C ASN A 205 -27.90 -12.00 -18.30
N ASP A 206 -27.93 -12.31 -17.00
CA ASP A 206 -28.93 -11.80 -16.08
C ASP A 206 -28.77 -10.31 -15.76
N ASP A 207 -27.53 -9.77 -15.70
CA ASP A 207 -27.29 -8.35 -15.45
C ASP A 207 -27.91 -7.47 -16.53
N MET A 208 -27.76 -7.85 -17.79
CA MET A 208 -28.42 -7.15 -18.90
C MET A 208 -29.93 -7.35 -18.89
N ALA A 209 -30.43 -8.53 -18.46
CA ALA A 209 -31.86 -8.77 -18.31
C ALA A 209 -32.45 -7.87 -17.21
N PHE A 210 -31.75 -7.64 -16.09
CA PHE A 210 -32.19 -6.69 -15.06
C PHE A 210 -32.25 -5.26 -15.60
N ALA A 211 -31.28 -4.84 -16.42
CA ALA A 211 -31.35 -3.55 -17.09
C ALA A 211 -32.59 -3.43 -17.97
N ALA A 212 -32.94 -4.50 -18.70
CA ALA A 212 -34.16 -4.52 -19.52
C ALA A 212 -35.45 -4.47 -18.66
N LEU A 213 -35.50 -5.16 -17.52
CA LEU A 213 -36.61 -5.06 -16.58
C LEU A 213 -36.77 -3.66 -16.00
N ASP A 214 -35.69 -3.07 -15.52
CA ASP A 214 -35.70 -1.72 -14.96
C ASP A 214 -36.05 -0.66 -16.02
N PHE A 215 -35.56 -0.84 -17.26
CA PHE A 215 -35.93 0.01 -18.38
C PHE A 215 -37.43 -0.07 -18.66
N CYS A 216 -38.01 -1.29 -18.73
CA CYS A 216 -39.44 -1.50 -18.93
C CYS A 216 -40.26 -0.82 -17.82
N ASP A 217 -39.84 -0.96 -16.56
CA ASP A 217 -40.51 -0.30 -15.42
C ASP A 217 -40.52 1.22 -15.55
N ARG A 218 -39.36 1.84 -15.85
CA ARG A 218 -39.21 3.29 -16.08
C ARG A 218 -40.11 3.78 -17.23
N LYS A 219 -40.24 3.03 -18.30
CA LYS A 219 -41.09 3.34 -19.47
C LYS A 219 -42.54 2.87 -19.31
N LYS A 220 -42.89 2.25 -18.16
CA LYS A 220 -44.22 1.70 -17.85
C LYS A 220 -44.68 0.62 -18.84
N ILE A 221 -43.75 -0.15 -19.37
CA ILE A 221 -43.99 -1.32 -20.21
C ILE A 221 -44.18 -2.52 -19.31
N LYS A 222 -45.29 -3.20 -19.43
CA LYS A 222 -45.64 -4.34 -18.56
C LYS A 222 -44.93 -5.62 -19.02
N VAL A 223 -44.18 -6.23 -18.08
CA VAL A 223 -43.53 -7.54 -18.25
C VAL A 223 -44.25 -8.53 -17.33
N PRO A 224 -44.80 -9.65 -17.83
CA PRO A 224 -44.64 -10.23 -19.18
C PRO A 224 -45.76 -9.86 -20.18
N GLU A 225 -46.74 -9.01 -19.85
CA GLU A 225 -47.97 -8.83 -20.63
C GLU A 225 -47.71 -8.19 -21.99
N GLN A 226 -46.83 -7.19 -22.08
CA GLN A 226 -46.50 -6.46 -23.31
C GLN A 226 -45.21 -6.96 -23.93
N ILE A 227 -44.22 -7.30 -23.11
CA ILE A 227 -42.93 -7.81 -23.56
C ILE A 227 -42.44 -8.91 -22.62
N LEU A 228 -41.81 -9.93 -23.18
CA LEU A 228 -41.17 -10.98 -22.41
C LEU A 228 -39.70 -10.62 -22.17
N VAL A 229 -39.13 -10.95 -21.01
CA VAL A 229 -37.70 -10.76 -20.72
C VAL A 229 -37.15 -12.08 -20.19
N SER A 230 -36.00 -12.51 -20.76
CA SER A 230 -35.27 -13.66 -20.26
C SER A 230 -33.77 -13.33 -20.16
N GLY A 231 -33.11 -13.95 -19.19
CA GLY A 231 -31.67 -13.83 -18.96
C GLY A 231 -30.91 -15.13 -19.19
N PHE A 232 -29.69 -15.14 -18.72
CA PHE A 232 -28.79 -16.29 -18.68
C PHE A 232 -27.86 -16.12 -17.47
N ASP A 233 -27.58 -17.17 -16.72
CA ASP A 233 -26.69 -17.39 -15.56
C ASP A 233 -27.45 -17.92 -14.35
N ASN A 234 -28.70 -17.52 -14.14
CA ASN A 234 -29.54 -17.85 -12.98
C ASN A 234 -28.87 -17.42 -11.66
N VAL A 235 -28.38 -16.17 -11.62
CA VAL A 235 -27.85 -15.60 -10.37
C VAL A 235 -28.95 -15.49 -9.31
N PRO A 236 -28.60 -15.48 -7.98
CA PRO A 236 -29.60 -15.45 -6.91
C PRO A 236 -30.61 -14.30 -7.02
N ARG A 237 -30.19 -13.13 -7.49
CA ARG A 237 -31.05 -11.97 -7.71
C ARG A 237 -32.19 -12.23 -8.68
N ALA A 238 -32.06 -13.20 -9.62
CA ALA A 238 -33.08 -13.52 -10.58
C ALA A 238 -34.41 -14.02 -9.95
N GLU A 239 -34.32 -14.68 -8.79
CA GLU A 239 -35.49 -15.13 -8.04
C GLU A 239 -36.24 -13.97 -7.37
N PHE A 240 -35.54 -12.94 -6.93
CA PHE A 240 -36.08 -11.83 -6.14
C PHE A 240 -36.40 -10.58 -6.96
N SER A 241 -36.05 -10.55 -8.26
CA SER A 241 -36.42 -9.43 -9.15
C SER A 241 -37.94 -9.30 -9.34
N ARG A 242 -38.41 -8.15 -9.78
CA ARG A 242 -39.82 -7.88 -10.04
C ARG A 242 -40.02 -7.37 -11.46
N PRO A 243 -40.68 -8.18 -12.32
CA PRO A 243 -41.06 -9.59 -12.10
C PRO A 243 -39.82 -10.49 -11.91
N SER A 244 -39.96 -11.64 -11.23
CA SER A 244 -38.89 -12.63 -11.08
C SER A 244 -38.43 -13.10 -12.45
N LEU A 245 -37.10 -13.16 -12.66
CA LEU A 245 -36.48 -13.33 -13.97
C LEU A 245 -36.42 -14.77 -14.40
N THR A 246 -37.03 -15.08 -15.54
CA THR A 246 -36.81 -16.30 -16.29
C THR A 246 -35.43 -16.29 -16.90
N THR A 247 -34.64 -17.33 -16.70
CA THR A 247 -33.26 -17.38 -17.09
C THR A 247 -32.78 -18.78 -17.45
N VAL A 248 -31.54 -18.90 -17.91
CA VAL A 248 -30.88 -20.18 -18.14
C VAL A 248 -29.87 -20.40 -17.04
N SER A 249 -30.00 -21.46 -16.26
CA SER A 249 -28.99 -21.88 -15.30
C SER A 249 -27.87 -22.63 -16.01
N GLN A 250 -26.63 -22.24 -15.71
CA GLN A 250 -25.43 -22.96 -16.10
C GLN A 250 -24.73 -23.60 -14.90
N ASP A 251 -25.42 -23.74 -13.77
CA ASP A 251 -24.87 -24.29 -12.52
C ASP A 251 -23.49 -23.66 -12.15
N ILE A 252 -23.48 -22.35 -12.04
CA ILE A 252 -22.24 -21.57 -11.79
C ILE A 252 -21.55 -22.02 -10.49
N PHE A 253 -22.36 -22.24 -9.44
CA PHE A 253 -21.86 -22.74 -8.16
C PHE A 253 -21.25 -24.15 -8.34
N GLY A 254 -21.93 -25.06 -9.07
CA GLY A 254 -21.39 -26.38 -9.39
C GLY A 254 -20.11 -26.32 -10.22
N GLN A 255 -19.99 -25.37 -11.14
CA GLN A 255 -18.75 -25.16 -11.90
C GLN A 255 -17.57 -24.79 -10.97
N GLY A 256 -17.78 -23.92 -9.98
CA GLY A 256 -16.78 -23.56 -8.97
C GLY A 256 -16.33 -24.77 -8.15
N ARG A 257 -17.27 -25.60 -7.69
CA ARG A 257 -16.97 -26.87 -6.98
C ARG A 257 -16.18 -27.84 -7.86
N THR A 258 -16.68 -28.08 -9.07
CA THR A 258 -16.05 -28.99 -10.05
C THR A 258 -14.63 -28.53 -10.40
N ALA A 259 -14.39 -27.23 -10.51
CA ALA A 259 -13.07 -26.68 -10.80
C ALA A 259 -12.05 -27.05 -9.72
N VAL A 260 -12.43 -26.91 -8.45
CA VAL A 260 -11.55 -27.30 -7.34
C VAL A 260 -11.35 -28.81 -7.30
N GLU A 261 -12.37 -29.62 -7.51
CA GLU A 261 -12.27 -31.07 -7.54
C GLU A 261 -11.31 -31.56 -8.64
N VAL A 262 -11.49 -31.04 -9.85
CA VAL A 262 -10.65 -31.33 -11.02
C VAL A 262 -9.21 -30.87 -10.76
N LEU A 263 -9.04 -29.68 -10.17
CA LEU A 263 -7.71 -29.14 -9.83
C LEU A 263 -6.97 -30.04 -8.84
N LEU A 264 -7.67 -30.55 -7.82
CA LEU A 264 -7.07 -31.48 -6.86
C LEU A 264 -6.63 -32.78 -7.57
N ASN A 265 -7.41 -33.30 -8.51
CA ASN A 265 -7.01 -34.46 -9.30
C ASN A 265 -5.75 -34.17 -10.14
N LEU A 266 -5.62 -32.97 -10.71
CA LEU A 266 -4.42 -32.54 -11.44
C LEU A 266 -3.20 -32.40 -10.52
N ILE A 267 -3.37 -31.84 -9.32
CA ILE A 267 -2.32 -31.76 -8.30
C ILE A 267 -1.83 -33.15 -7.91
N ASP A 268 -2.75 -34.10 -7.75
CA ASP A 268 -2.46 -35.52 -7.49
C ASP A 268 -1.91 -36.27 -8.72
N LYS A 269 -1.72 -35.59 -9.86
CA LYS A 269 -1.25 -36.17 -11.14
C LYS A 269 -2.18 -37.25 -11.71
N LYS A 270 -3.46 -37.22 -11.36
CA LYS A 270 -4.48 -38.12 -11.95
C LYS A 270 -4.82 -37.66 -13.36
N ARG A 271 -5.22 -38.59 -14.20
CA ARG A 271 -5.69 -38.28 -15.56
C ARG A 271 -7.05 -37.60 -15.49
N VAL A 272 -7.16 -36.43 -16.10
CA VAL A 272 -8.41 -35.63 -16.18
C VAL A 272 -8.75 -35.37 -17.64
N GLN A 273 -10.03 -35.23 -17.96
CA GLN A 273 -10.50 -34.85 -19.30
C GLN A 273 -10.10 -33.41 -19.60
N GLY A 274 -9.76 -33.12 -20.86
CA GLY A 274 -9.38 -31.75 -21.29
C GLY A 274 -10.57 -30.77 -21.28
N GLU A 275 -11.77 -31.26 -21.50
CA GLU A 275 -13.01 -30.46 -21.51
C GLU A 275 -14.09 -31.18 -20.68
N ILE A 276 -14.72 -30.46 -19.77
CA ILE A 276 -15.80 -30.91 -18.92
C ILE A 276 -16.99 -29.99 -19.18
N PHE A 277 -18.09 -30.56 -19.68
CA PHE A 277 -19.27 -29.78 -20.00
C PHE A 277 -20.31 -29.88 -18.88
N VAL A 278 -20.80 -28.70 -18.47
CA VAL A 278 -21.97 -28.56 -17.60
C VAL A 278 -23.17 -28.23 -18.48
N ASN A 279 -24.28 -28.97 -18.32
CA ASN A 279 -25.49 -28.74 -19.10
C ASN A 279 -26.25 -27.52 -18.57
N SER A 280 -26.67 -26.65 -19.48
CA SER A 280 -27.56 -25.55 -19.14
C SER A 280 -29.01 -26.01 -19.05
N THR A 281 -29.78 -25.42 -18.13
CA THR A 281 -31.20 -25.69 -17.92
C THR A 281 -32.01 -24.40 -17.87
N ALA A 282 -33.22 -24.39 -18.46
CA ALA A 282 -34.11 -23.23 -18.35
C ALA A 282 -34.81 -23.20 -16.99
N VAL A 283 -34.81 -22.03 -16.35
CA VAL A 283 -35.53 -21.76 -15.10
C VAL A 283 -36.62 -20.74 -15.40
N PHE A 284 -37.85 -21.18 -15.44
CA PHE A 284 -39.00 -20.33 -15.76
C PHE A 284 -39.52 -19.61 -14.52
N ARG A 285 -39.71 -18.29 -14.64
CA ARG A 285 -40.26 -17.40 -13.62
C ARG A 285 -41.26 -16.43 -14.27
N ASN A 286 -41.60 -15.32 -13.57
CA ASN A 286 -42.69 -14.42 -13.96
C ASN A 286 -42.40 -13.57 -15.20
N SER A 287 -41.15 -13.25 -15.50
CA SER A 287 -40.79 -12.37 -16.64
C SER A 287 -40.98 -13.00 -18.01
N CYS A 288 -41.02 -14.35 -18.10
CA CYS A 288 -41.25 -15.11 -19.33
C CYS A 288 -41.69 -16.52 -18.97
N SER A 289 -42.94 -16.70 -18.51
CA SER A 289 -43.47 -18.02 -18.20
C SER A 289 -44.08 -18.71 -19.43
N PRO A 290 -44.04 -20.04 -19.51
CA PRO A 290 -44.87 -20.80 -20.44
C PRO A 290 -46.33 -20.43 -20.28
N ALA A 291 -47.10 -20.48 -21.38
CA ALA A 291 -48.51 -20.04 -21.43
C ALA A 291 -49.43 -20.66 -20.36
N ASN A 292 -49.09 -21.83 -19.85
CA ASN A 292 -49.89 -22.61 -18.89
C ASN A 292 -49.20 -22.87 -17.54
N ALA A 293 -48.08 -22.18 -17.23
CA ALA A 293 -47.36 -22.37 -15.97
C ALA A 293 -48.08 -21.64 -14.84
N ARG A 294 -48.50 -22.37 -13.80
CA ARG A 294 -48.83 -21.77 -12.50
C ARG A 294 -47.50 -21.52 -11.79
N LEU A 295 -47.04 -20.27 -11.77
CA LEU A 295 -45.87 -19.88 -11.02
C LEU A 295 -46.26 -19.60 -9.58
N ALA A 296 -45.49 -20.09 -8.63
CA ALA A 296 -45.71 -19.79 -7.23
C ALA A 296 -45.58 -18.27 -7.00
N GLU A 297 -46.56 -17.67 -6.34
CA GLU A 297 -46.40 -16.34 -5.76
C GLU A 297 -45.41 -16.48 -4.59
N ASN A 298 -44.14 -16.24 -4.86
CA ASN A 298 -43.15 -16.22 -3.79
C ASN A 298 -43.46 -15.05 -2.88
N GLY A 299 -43.91 -15.35 -1.66
CA GLY A 299 -44.16 -14.38 -0.61
C GLY A 299 -42.87 -13.64 -0.23
N VAL A 300 -42.71 -12.46 -0.79
CA VAL A 300 -41.56 -11.58 -0.51
C VAL A 300 -41.89 -10.69 0.69
N GLY A 301 -41.77 -11.20 1.89
CA GLY A 301 -42.01 -10.39 3.09
C GLY A 301 -40.83 -10.16 4.03
N GLY A 302 -39.86 -11.06 4.07
CA GLY A 302 -38.84 -11.05 5.14
C GLY A 302 -37.41 -10.81 4.71
N TYR A 303 -37.04 -11.11 3.48
CA TYR A 303 -35.64 -11.15 3.06
C TYR A 303 -35.05 -9.75 2.74
N VAL A 304 -35.83 -8.85 2.17
CA VAL A 304 -35.39 -7.51 1.76
C VAL A 304 -34.99 -6.62 2.95
N GLY A 305 -35.62 -6.80 4.10
CA GLY A 305 -35.35 -6.00 5.30
C GLY A 305 -34.01 -6.31 5.96
N THR A 306 -33.65 -7.58 6.07
CA THR A 306 -32.40 -8.02 6.71
C THR A 306 -31.18 -7.71 5.83
N GLU A 307 -31.26 -7.99 4.54
CA GLU A 307 -30.19 -7.69 3.59
C GLU A 307 -29.90 -6.18 3.49
N TRP A 308 -30.96 -5.35 3.48
CA TRP A 308 -30.81 -3.90 3.50
C TRP A 308 -30.15 -3.41 4.80
N LEU A 309 -30.49 -3.99 5.94
CA LEU A 309 -29.91 -3.64 7.24
C LEU A 309 -28.42 -4.01 7.30
N GLU A 310 -28.06 -5.17 6.78
CA GLU A 310 -26.67 -5.64 6.67
C GLU A 310 -25.85 -4.72 5.76
N LYS A 311 -26.34 -4.39 4.57
CA LYS A 311 -25.69 -3.44 3.64
C LYS A 311 -25.53 -2.06 4.26
N LYS A 312 -26.55 -1.59 4.98
CA LYS A 312 -26.48 -0.32 5.71
C LYS A 312 -25.39 -0.34 6.79
N ASN A 313 -25.30 -1.40 7.58
CA ASN A 313 -24.28 -1.56 8.61
C ASN A 313 -22.86 -1.61 8.02
N GLN A 314 -22.67 -2.31 6.91
CA GLN A 314 -21.40 -2.38 6.19
C GLN A 314 -20.97 -1.00 5.68
N PHE A 315 -21.91 -0.22 5.14
CA PHE A 315 -21.66 1.16 4.73
C PHE A 315 -21.25 2.06 5.90
N TYR A 316 -21.88 1.91 7.07
CA TYR A 316 -21.49 2.67 8.27
C TYR A 316 -20.09 2.33 8.75
N ILE A 317 -19.71 1.06 8.79
CA ILE A 317 -18.37 0.62 9.16
C ILE A 317 -17.32 1.26 8.25
N LEU A 318 -17.57 1.25 6.95
CA LEU A 318 -16.67 1.81 5.96
C LEU A 318 -16.57 3.34 6.09
N ASN A 319 -17.70 4.03 6.21
CA ASN A 319 -17.74 5.49 6.35
C ASN A 319 -17.03 5.95 7.63
N ASP A 320 -17.27 5.28 8.76
CA ASP A 320 -16.59 5.59 10.03
C ASP A 320 -15.08 5.32 9.95
N PHE A 321 -14.67 4.26 9.24
CA PHE A 321 -13.27 3.98 8.97
C PHE A 321 -12.62 5.08 8.12
N LEU A 322 -13.27 5.53 7.05
CA LEU A 322 -12.76 6.60 6.18
C LEU A 322 -12.63 7.93 6.93
N ILE A 323 -13.60 8.25 7.81
CA ILE A 323 -13.55 9.45 8.65
C ILE A 323 -12.43 9.34 9.69
N SER A 324 -12.32 8.21 10.38
CA SER A 324 -11.27 7.99 11.38
C SER A 324 -9.86 7.94 10.79
N GLY A 325 -9.74 7.57 9.52
CA GLY A 325 -8.47 7.54 8.78
C GLY A 325 -7.91 8.91 8.38
N GLN A 326 -8.67 10.00 8.57
CA GLN A 326 -8.19 11.37 8.28
C GLN A 326 -7.12 11.87 9.28
N VAL A 327 -6.74 11.07 10.25
CA VAL A 327 -5.65 11.39 11.19
C VAL A 327 -4.31 11.31 10.46
N ARG A 328 -3.47 12.34 10.64
CA ARG A 328 -2.12 12.36 10.06
C ARG A 328 -1.27 11.21 10.64
N LEU A 329 -1.14 10.14 9.89
CA LEU A 329 -0.38 8.94 10.25
C LEU A 329 1.03 9.02 9.66
N ASN A 330 2.02 8.60 10.41
CA ASN A 330 3.29 8.12 9.88
C ASN A 330 3.30 6.59 9.94
N MET A 331 4.32 5.96 9.37
CA MET A 331 4.36 4.49 9.30
C MET A 331 4.28 3.81 10.69
N ALA A 332 4.85 4.38 11.74
CA ALA A 332 4.77 3.82 13.08
C ALA A 332 3.35 3.85 13.67
N LYS A 333 2.62 4.96 13.47
CA LYS A 333 1.23 5.11 13.88
C LYS A 333 0.28 4.25 13.06
N LEU A 334 0.55 4.09 11.76
CA LEU A 334 -0.23 3.23 10.86
C LEU A 334 -0.29 1.78 11.35
N ARG A 335 0.79 1.25 11.93
CA ARG A 335 0.81 -0.11 12.49
C ARG A 335 -0.22 -0.31 13.60
N LYS A 336 -0.33 0.65 14.51
CA LYS A 336 -1.32 0.63 15.59
C LYS A 336 -2.72 0.77 15.02
N TYR A 337 -2.91 1.74 14.11
CA TYR A 337 -4.19 1.99 13.44
C TYR A 337 -4.70 0.76 12.70
N PHE A 338 -3.83 0.05 11.96
CA PHE A 338 -4.18 -1.17 11.26
C PHE A 338 -4.77 -2.23 12.19
N LYS A 339 -4.10 -2.52 13.32
CA LYS A 339 -4.57 -3.51 14.30
C LYS A 339 -5.91 -3.15 14.91
N GLU A 340 -6.11 -1.89 15.26
CA GLU A 340 -7.32 -1.41 15.93
C GLU A 340 -8.55 -1.37 15.02
N ASN A 341 -8.36 -1.28 13.70
CA ASN A 341 -9.46 -1.05 12.78
C ASN A 341 -9.79 -2.23 11.85
N ILE A 342 -8.83 -3.10 11.55
CA ILE A 342 -9.06 -4.18 10.58
C ILE A 342 -10.09 -5.21 11.07
N GLU A 343 -10.15 -5.49 12.38
CA GLU A 343 -11.12 -6.42 12.98
C GLU A 343 -12.57 -5.94 12.83
N ARG A 344 -12.79 -4.64 12.74
CA ARG A 344 -14.13 -4.04 12.54
C ARG A 344 -14.79 -4.49 11.24
N PHE A 345 -13.99 -4.94 10.27
CA PHE A 345 -14.45 -5.53 9.02
C PHE A 345 -14.69 -7.05 9.12
N GLY A 346 -14.76 -7.62 10.32
CA GLY A 346 -14.93 -9.06 10.51
C GLY A 346 -13.75 -9.91 10.02
N VAL A 347 -12.61 -9.27 9.75
CA VAL A 347 -11.36 -9.94 9.36
C VAL A 347 -10.73 -10.57 10.59
N THR A 348 -10.44 -11.87 10.52
CA THR A 348 -9.92 -12.66 11.65
C THR A 348 -8.41 -12.91 11.59
N ALA A 349 -7.80 -12.68 10.43
CA ALA A 349 -6.35 -12.74 10.23
C ALA A 349 -5.96 -11.80 9.08
N ALA A 350 -4.91 -11.03 9.24
CA ALA A 350 -4.41 -10.14 8.19
C ALA A 350 -2.91 -9.84 8.33
N ALA A 351 -2.27 -9.57 7.21
CA ALA A 351 -0.92 -9.04 7.11
C ALA A 351 -0.90 -7.84 6.16
N LEU A 352 -0.26 -6.77 6.58
CA LEU A 352 0.04 -5.57 5.80
C LEU A 352 1.49 -5.64 5.36
N CYS A 353 1.71 -5.81 4.05
CA CYS A 353 3.02 -5.87 3.43
C CYS A 353 3.29 -4.58 2.66
N VAL A 354 4.41 -3.93 2.93
CA VAL A 354 4.80 -2.67 2.29
C VAL A 354 6.10 -2.88 1.51
N TYR A 355 6.14 -2.41 0.27
CA TYR A 355 7.34 -2.44 -0.58
C TYR A 355 8.36 -1.41 -0.11
N ASP A 356 9.63 -1.75 -0.19
CA ASP A 356 10.72 -0.87 0.20
C ASP A 356 11.84 -0.85 -0.85
N PRO A 357 11.89 0.20 -1.71
CA PRO A 357 10.93 1.32 -1.79
C PRO A 357 9.62 0.96 -2.52
N PRO A 358 8.55 1.77 -2.40
CA PRO A 358 7.42 1.76 -3.32
C PRO A 358 7.88 1.96 -4.75
N PHE A 359 7.17 1.39 -5.72
CA PHE A 359 7.57 1.47 -7.12
C PHE A 359 6.46 2.01 -8.03
N TYR A 360 6.87 2.61 -9.12
CA TYR A 360 6.00 3.26 -10.09
C TYR A 360 5.64 2.30 -11.22
N VAL A 361 4.36 2.23 -11.59
CA VAL A 361 3.85 1.41 -12.69
C VAL A 361 3.34 2.33 -13.78
N ASN A 362 4.10 2.46 -14.85
CA ASN A 362 3.82 3.39 -15.94
C ASN A 362 3.04 2.76 -17.10
N ASP A 363 3.11 1.44 -17.27
CA ASP A 363 2.49 0.76 -18.40
C ASP A 363 1.17 0.10 -18.01
N LYS A 364 0.09 0.55 -18.66
CA LYS A 364 -1.25 0.00 -18.48
C LYS A 364 -1.43 -1.38 -19.13
N SER A 365 -0.52 -1.81 -19.98
CA SER A 365 -0.59 -3.09 -20.70
C SER A 365 0.16 -4.22 -20.00
N ASP A 366 1.18 -3.92 -19.18
CA ASP A 366 2.05 -4.91 -18.58
C ASP A 366 1.59 -5.33 -17.17
N CYS A 367 1.88 -6.59 -16.83
CA CYS A 367 1.84 -7.07 -15.46
C CYS A 367 3.18 -6.67 -14.79
N PRO A 368 3.19 -5.69 -13.88
CA PRO A 368 4.44 -5.20 -13.30
C PRO A 368 5.11 -6.32 -12.49
N GLY A 369 6.44 -6.40 -12.57
CA GLY A 369 7.23 -7.29 -11.72
C GLY A 369 7.18 -6.85 -10.25
N LEU A 370 7.31 -7.82 -9.33
CA LEU A 370 7.44 -7.51 -7.91
C LEU A 370 8.84 -6.95 -7.60
N PRO A 371 8.96 -6.00 -6.65
CA PRO A 371 10.25 -5.51 -6.18
C PRO A 371 11.01 -6.60 -5.42
N GLU A 372 12.31 -6.38 -5.21
CA GLU A 372 13.16 -7.34 -4.48
C GLU A 372 12.88 -7.39 -2.99
N LYS A 373 12.32 -6.30 -2.44
CA LYS A 373 12.18 -6.09 -1.02
C LYS A 373 10.79 -5.65 -0.65
N ALA A 374 10.23 -6.33 0.34
CA ALA A 374 9.02 -5.93 1.05
C ALA A 374 9.19 -6.17 2.54
N CYS A 375 8.37 -5.51 3.35
CA CYS A 375 8.34 -5.68 4.79
C CYS A 375 6.94 -6.04 5.26
N VAL A 376 6.79 -7.08 6.09
CA VAL A 376 5.56 -7.28 6.87
C VAL A 376 5.53 -6.19 7.94
N TYR A 377 4.66 -5.22 7.73
CA TYR A 377 4.61 -4.02 8.55
C TYR A 377 3.70 -4.18 9.77
N ALA A 378 2.60 -4.88 9.60
CA ALA A 378 1.68 -5.27 10.66
C ALA A 378 1.04 -6.61 10.32
N SER A 379 0.73 -7.41 11.33
CA SER A 379 -0.05 -8.63 11.16
C SER A 379 -0.78 -8.99 12.44
N PHE A 380 -1.88 -9.73 12.30
CA PHE A 380 -2.55 -10.41 13.40
C PHE A 380 -3.24 -11.68 12.88
N ASP A 381 -3.44 -12.65 13.75
CA ASP A 381 -4.17 -13.87 13.46
C ASP A 381 -4.84 -14.38 14.75
N ASN A 382 -6.16 -14.25 14.82
CA ASN A 382 -6.96 -14.63 15.99
C ASN A 382 -7.04 -16.16 16.19
N SER A 383 -6.62 -16.97 15.20
CA SER A 383 -6.53 -18.42 15.34
C SER A 383 -5.32 -18.86 16.15
N LYS A 384 -4.30 -18.01 16.27
CA LYS A 384 -3.09 -18.28 17.05
C LYS A 384 -3.22 -17.69 18.45
N ARG A 385 -3.18 -18.55 19.48
CA ARG A 385 -3.15 -18.12 20.90
C ARG A 385 -1.91 -17.27 21.26
N TYR A 386 -0.87 -17.30 20.46
CA TYR A 386 0.33 -16.47 20.58
C TYR A 386 0.49 -15.66 19.29
N ILE A 387 0.00 -14.44 19.32
CA ILE A 387 0.41 -13.41 18.37
C ILE A 387 1.90 -13.22 18.62
N GLN A 388 2.74 -13.59 17.66
CA GLN A 388 4.08 -13.02 17.62
C GLN A 388 3.87 -11.51 17.53
N ASN A 389 4.08 -10.84 18.65
CA ASN A 389 4.08 -9.40 18.71
C ASN A 389 5.20 -8.91 17.78
N ILE A 390 4.87 -8.58 16.54
CA ILE A 390 5.75 -7.81 15.65
C ILE A 390 5.76 -6.39 16.26
N ASN A 391 6.32 -6.28 17.47
CA ASN A 391 6.18 -5.08 18.28
C ASN A 391 7.32 -4.10 18.12
N SER A 392 8.38 -4.41 17.37
CA SER A 392 9.52 -3.52 17.32
C SER A 392 10.04 -3.18 15.91
N GLN A 393 10.08 -4.13 14.97
CA GLN A 393 10.59 -3.85 13.62
C GLN A 393 9.81 -4.61 12.54
N PRO A 394 9.65 -4.02 11.32
CA PRO A 394 9.12 -4.72 10.17
C PRO A 394 9.97 -5.96 9.81
N ILE A 395 9.31 -7.05 9.37
CA ILE A 395 10.01 -8.25 8.90
C ILE A 395 10.25 -8.11 7.40
N GLU A 396 11.52 -8.00 7.03
CA GLU A 396 11.94 -7.89 5.64
C GLU A 396 11.91 -9.25 4.93
N PHE A 397 11.48 -9.29 3.67
CA PHE A 397 11.46 -10.47 2.82
C PHE A 397 11.44 -10.11 1.33
N ASP A 398 11.69 -11.12 0.48
CA ASP A 398 11.61 -10.98 -0.98
C ASP A 398 10.23 -11.48 -1.47
N PRO A 399 9.33 -10.58 -1.90
CA PRO A 399 7.97 -10.95 -2.32
C PRO A 399 7.93 -11.78 -3.61
N ARG A 400 9.02 -11.81 -4.39
CA ARG A 400 9.15 -12.67 -5.58
C ARG A 400 9.28 -14.16 -5.20
N LYS A 401 9.79 -14.45 -3.99
CA LYS A 401 9.98 -15.81 -3.48
C LYS A 401 8.77 -16.35 -2.73
N CYS A 402 8.10 -15.51 -1.97
CA CYS A 402 6.89 -15.87 -1.23
C CYS A 402 6.00 -14.65 -1.03
N MET A 403 4.69 -14.86 -1.03
CA MET A 403 3.69 -13.83 -0.75
C MET A 403 3.75 -13.36 0.72
N LEU A 404 4.14 -14.24 1.63
CA LEU A 404 4.27 -13.93 3.04
C LEU A 404 5.29 -14.88 3.69
N PRO A 405 6.16 -14.39 4.59
CA PRO A 405 7.06 -15.26 5.36
C PRO A 405 6.30 -16.28 6.20
N GLU A 406 6.92 -17.44 6.42
CA GLU A 406 6.33 -18.48 7.25
C GLU A 406 6.03 -18.00 8.67
N GLY A 407 4.93 -18.47 9.22
CA GLY A 407 4.58 -18.18 10.60
C GLY A 407 3.84 -16.87 10.81
N ILE A 408 3.70 -15.99 9.81
CA ILE A 408 2.97 -14.73 9.94
C ILE A 408 1.46 -14.97 10.06
N LEU A 409 0.88 -15.73 9.12
CA LEU A 409 -0.53 -16.15 9.14
C LEU A 409 -0.62 -17.67 9.11
N ASP A 410 -1.73 -18.20 9.65
CA ASP A 410 -2.06 -19.61 9.53
C ASP A 410 -2.88 -19.87 8.26
N PHE A 411 -2.22 -20.37 7.24
CA PHE A 411 -2.84 -20.73 5.96
C PHE A 411 -3.38 -22.17 5.93
N SER A 412 -3.65 -22.79 7.06
CA SER A 412 -4.15 -24.17 7.12
C SER A 412 -5.62 -24.32 6.73
N PHE A 413 -6.40 -23.24 6.72
CA PHE A 413 -7.83 -23.20 6.39
C PHE A 413 -8.31 -21.78 6.09
N GLY A 414 -9.49 -21.67 5.49
CA GLY A 414 -10.20 -20.41 5.28
C GLY A 414 -9.99 -19.81 3.90
N MET A 415 -10.68 -18.73 3.63
CA MET A 415 -10.63 -18.00 2.38
C MET A 415 -9.85 -16.70 2.58
N TYR A 416 -8.77 -16.54 1.84
CA TYR A 416 -7.90 -15.37 1.89
C TYR A 416 -8.04 -14.53 0.64
N LYS A 417 -8.11 -13.22 0.81
CA LYS A 417 -8.04 -12.27 -0.29
C LYS A 417 -6.69 -11.57 -0.28
N VAL A 418 -6.08 -11.47 -1.44
CA VAL A 418 -4.89 -10.66 -1.67
C VAL A 418 -5.34 -9.37 -2.35
N ALA A 419 -4.95 -8.24 -1.82
CA ALA A 419 -5.36 -6.93 -2.34
C ALA A 419 -4.16 -6.00 -2.46
N PRO A 420 -3.97 -5.32 -3.60
CA PRO A 420 -2.87 -4.39 -3.79
C PRO A 420 -3.13 -3.10 -3.04
N LEU A 421 -2.06 -2.45 -2.61
CA LEU A 421 -2.08 -1.14 -1.97
C LEU A 421 -1.38 -0.15 -2.88
N PHE A 422 -2.15 0.72 -3.52
CA PHE A 422 -1.63 1.69 -4.49
C PHE A 422 -2.33 3.04 -4.37
N LYS A 423 -1.68 4.07 -4.87
CA LYS A 423 -2.25 5.41 -5.08
C LYS A 423 -1.77 5.93 -6.40
N CYS A 424 -2.71 6.24 -7.30
CA CYS A 424 -2.42 6.57 -8.70
C CYS A 424 -1.51 5.49 -9.35
N GLU A 425 -0.38 5.88 -9.88
CA GLU A 425 0.59 5.00 -10.56
C GLU A 425 1.58 4.32 -9.61
N THR A 426 1.53 4.58 -8.31
CA THR A 426 2.51 4.05 -7.35
C THR A 426 1.95 2.89 -6.55
N GLN A 427 2.68 1.77 -6.58
CA GLN A 427 2.45 0.59 -5.75
C GLN A 427 3.19 0.75 -4.42
N TYR A 428 2.47 0.67 -3.31
CA TYR A 428 3.04 0.76 -1.95
C TYR A 428 3.17 -0.60 -1.27
N GLY A 429 2.42 -1.62 -1.75
CA GLY A 429 2.43 -2.92 -1.13
C GLY A 429 1.18 -3.74 -1.44
N TYR A 430 0.82 -4.61 -0.52
CA TYR A 430 -0.39 -5.42 -0.58
C TYR A 430 -0.82 -5.88 0.80
N MET A 431 -2.07 -6.31 0.88
CA MET A 431 -2.63 -6.96 2.06
C MET A 431 -3.00 -8.40 1.74
N VAL A 432 -2.78 -9.30 2.70
CA VAL A 432 -3.31 -10.66 2.69
C VAL A 432 -4.19 -10.79 3.92
N PHE A 433 -5.46 -11.13 3.75
CA PHE A 433 -6.37 -11.24 4.89
C PHE A 433 -7.41 -12.33 4.71
N ARG A 434 -7.82 -12.95 5.81
CA ARG A 434 -8.89 -13.96 5.82
C ARG A 434 -10.24 -13.26 5.83
N CYS A 435 -11.03 -13.51 4.78
CA CYS A 435 -12.35 -12.93 4.64
C CYS A 435 -13.29 -13.39 5.76
N GLY A 436 -14.04 -12.45 6.31
CA GLY A 436 -15.11 -12.67 7.26
C GLY A 436 -16.49 -12.76 6.59
N PRO A 437 -17.56 -12.38 7.29
CA PRO A 437 -18.95 -12.55 6.82
C PRO A 437 -19.44 -11.45 5.87
N HIS A 438 -18.66 -10.37 5.66
CA HIS A 438 -19.12 -9.24 4.85
C HIS A 438 -19.01 -9.50 3.36
N GLU A 439 -19.71 -8.67 2.57
CA GLU A 439 -19.61 -8.71 1.12
C GLU A 439 -18.19 -8.34 0.63
N HIS A 440 -17.81 -8.91 -0.50
CA HIS A 440 -16.47 -8.72 -1.07
C HIS A 440 -16.18 -7.27 -1.47
N LEU A 441 -17.21 -6.50 -1.81
CA LEU A 441 -17.10 -5.07 -2.09
C LEU A 441 -16.54 -4.30 -0.88
N VAL A 442 -17.01 -4.62 0.32
CA VAL A 442 -16.52 -3.98 1.57
C VAL A 442 -15.03 -4.22 1.76
N TYR A 443 -14.56 -5.43 1.49
CA TYR A 443 -13.13 -5.75 1.56
C TYR A 443 -12.30 -5.06 0.48
N SER A 444 -12.85 -4.88 -0.72
CA SER A 444 -12.19 -4.12 -1.79
C SER A 444 -12.04 -2.65 -1.41
N MET A 445 -13.10 -2.04 -0.87
CA MET A 445 -13.07 -0.65 -0.40
C MET A 445 -12.17 -0.45 0.81
N MET A 446 -12.17 -1.39 1.75
CA MET A 446 -11.24 -1.43 2.89
C MET A 446 -9.78 -1.44 2.41
N ALA A 447 -9.44 -2.33 1.49
CA ALA A 447 -8.09 -2.43 0.95
C ALA A 447 -7.67 -1.16 0.20
N PHE A 448 -8.58 -0.58 -0.59
CA PHE A 448 -8.35 0.71 -1.26
C PHE A 448 -8.06 1.82 -0.25
N ALA A 449 -8.85 1.93 0.82
CA ALA A 449 -8.66 2.93 1.86
C ALA A 449 -7.32 2.74 2.60
N PHE A 450 -6.94 1.48 2.90
CA PHE A 450 -5.60 1.21 3.45
C PHE A 450 -4.47 1.58 2.47
N GLY A 451 -4.68 1.44 1.16
CA GLY A 451 -3.73 1.90 0.15
C GLY A 451 -3.46 3.40 0.26
N GLN A 452 -4.50 4.22 0.42
CA GLN A 452 -4.37 5.65 0.65
C GLN A 452 -3.63 5.96 1.96
N LEU A 453 -4.00 5.29 3.05
CA LEU A 453 -3.35 5.48 4.36
C LEU A 453 -1.87 5.09 4.35
N VAL A 454 -1.51 4.00 3.67
CA VAL A 454 -0.11 3.57 3.53
C VAL A 454 0.69 4.60 2.73
N SER A 455 0.13 5.10 1.62
CA SER A 455 0.75 6.15 0.81
C SER A 455 1.02 7.40 1.64
N ASP A 456 0.00 7.92 2.31
CA ASP A 456 0.11 9.15 3.10
C ASP A 456 1.09 8.99 4.28
N ALA A 457 1.06 7.82 4.95
CA ALA A 457 1.98 7.51 6.03
C ALA A 457 3.44 7.35 5.56
N TRP A 458 3.65 6.77 4.38
CA TRP A 458 4.97 6.64 3.76
C TRP A 458 5.56 8.02 3.43
N GLU A 459 4.79 8.87 2.75
CA GLU A 459 5.20 10.23 2.41
C GLU A 459 5.51 11.06 3.66
N ALA A 460 4.65 10.99 4.69
CA ALA A 460 4.88 11.68 5.96
C ALA A 460 6.17 11.22 6.64
N SER A 461 6.42 9.90 6.70
CA SER A 461 7.64 9.36 7.30
C SER A 461 8.89 9.73 6.52
N LYS A 462 8.83 9.80 5.19
CA LYS A 462 9.91 10.27 4.33
C LYS A 462 10.26 11.72 4.63
N LEU A 463 9.27 12.60 4.69
CA LEU A 463 9.46 14.03 5.02
C LEU A 463 10.03 14.23 6.43
N GLU A 464 9.52 13.47 7.43
CA GLU A 464 10.05 13.52 8.81
C GLU A 464 11.54 13.11 8.85
N ASN A 465 11.92 12.05 8.13
CA ASN A 465 13.31 11.61 8.06
C ASN A 465 14.22 12.63 7.36
N GLU A 466 13.76 13.20 6.24
CA GLU A 466 14.51 14.24 5.54
C GLU A 466 14.71 15.49 6.41
N ALA A 467 13.68 15.93 7.12
CA ALA A 467 13.75 17.06 8.04
C ALA A 467 14.76 16.79 9.17
N ARG A 468 14.72 15.60 9.77
CA ARG A 468 15.68 15.18 10.80
C ARG A 468 17.12 15.20 10.27
N MET A 469 17.36 14.60 9.10
CA MET A 469 18.69 14.57 8.49
C MET A 469 19.22 15.97 8.17
N ARG A 470 18.34 16.88 7.71
CA ARG A 470 18.71 18.30 7.49
C ARG A 470 19.09 18.98 8.80
N GLN A 471 18.32 18.74 9.87
CA GLN A 471 18.59 19.31 11.18
C GLN A 471 19.93 18.80 11.75
N GLU A 472 20.20 17.50 11.67
CA GLU A 472 21.46 16.89 12.09
C GLU A 472 22.65 17.46 11.30
N ARG A 473 22.52 17.61 9.98
CA ARG A 473 23.55 18.24 9.13
C ARG A 473 23.78 19.70 9.49
N ALA A 474 22.69 20.47 9.72
CA ALA A 474 22.80 21.88 10.12
C ALA A 474 23.48 22.02 11.48
N ALA A 475 23.16 21.17 12.46
CA ALA A 475 23.81 21.16 13.77
C ALA A 475 25.31 20.84 13.66
N LYS A 476 25.67 19.83 12.83
CA LYS A 476 27.08 19.49 12.58
C LYS A 476 27.86 20.63 11.91
N LEU A 477 27.27 21.25 10.89
CA LEU A 477 27.89 22.41 10.21
C LEU A 477 28.07 23.61 11.16
N ASN A 478 27.07 23.86 12.02
CA ASN A 478 27.16 24.94 13.02
C ASN A 478 28.28 24.66 14.03
N LEU A 479 28.46 23.41 14.48
CA LEU A 479 29.54 23.04 15.37
C LEU A 479 30.92 23.26 14.71
N ILE A 480 31.11 22.76 13.48
CA ILE A 480 32.36 22.93 12.71
C ILE A 480 32.64 24.42 12.49
N SER A 481 31.63 25.23 12.20
CA SER A 481 31.79 26.68 11.98
C SER A 481 32.19 27.46 13.24
N LYS A 482 32.04 26.88 14.45
CA LYS A 482 32.32 27.54 15.76
C LYS A 482 33.51 26.97 16.49
N THR A 483 34.16 25.91 15.98
CA THR A 483 35.33 25.28 16.60
C THR A 483 36.61 25.54 15.80
N ASP A 484 37.75 25.57 16.48
CA ASP A 484 39.08 25.60 15.89
C ASP A 484 39.53 24.18 15.56
N GLU A 485 39.92 23.94 14.31
CA GLU A 485 40.26 22.59 13.82
C GLU A 485 41.50 21.98 14.51
N LEU A 486 42.44 22.80 14.92
CA LEU A 486 43.69 22.33 15.54
C LEU A 486 43.50 21.90 16.99
N THR A 487 42.75 22.69 17.75
CA THR A 487 42.62 22.55 19.22
C THR A 487 41.27 21.95 19.67
N GLY A 488 40.24 21.97 18.82
CA GLY A 488 38.89 21.58 19.19
C GLY A 488 38.18 22.53 20.17
N LEU A 489 38.81 23.67 20.49
CA LEU A 489 38.20 24.75 21.28
C LEU A 489 37.29 25.61 20.40
N LEU A 490 36.57 26.57 20.99
CA LEU A 490 35.83 27.55 20.19
C LEU A 490 36.81 28.40 19.37
N ASN A 491 36.48 28.57 18.09
CA ASN A 491 37.17 29.55 17.26
C ASN A 491 36.68 30.97 17.61
N ARG A 492 37.27 31.98 16.99
CA ARG A 492 36.92 33.38 17.22
C ARG A 492 35.42 33.64 17.14
N ARG A 493 34.77 33.12 16.11
CA ARG A 493 33.32 33.28 15.90
C ARG A 493 32.50 32.61 17.02
N GLY A 494 32.84 31.37 17.35
CA GLY A 494 32.16 30.62 18.42
C GLY A 494 32.33 31.25 19.78
N PHE A 495 33.55 31.74 20.09
CA PHE A 495 33.86 32.44 21.36
C PHE A 495 33.09 33.75 21.48
N MET A 496 33.11 34.60 20.43
CA MET A 496 32.39 35.89 20.45
C MET A 496 30.90 35.72 20.66
N GLU A 497 30.29 34.77 19.95
CA GLU A 497 28.85 34.52 20.04
C GLU A 497 28.45 33.97 21.42
N LEU A 498 29.10 32.90 21.89
CA LEU A 498 28.76 32.27 23.16
C LEU A 498 29.21 33.13 24.37
N GLY A 499 30.34 33.81 24.24
CA GLY A 499 30.88 34.71 25.26
C GLY A 499 29.95 35.89 25.52
N GLN A 500 29.44 36.57 24.46
CA GLN A 500 28.49 37.66 24.64
C GLN A 500 27.21 37.19 25.33
N GLN A 501 26.64 36.03 24.89
CA GLN A 501 25.48 35.45 25.55
C GLN A 501 25.71 35.15 27.03
N THR A 502 26.90 34.67 27.37
CA THR A 502 27.27 34.38 28.77
C THR A 502 27.41 35.64 29.61
N ILE A 503 27.97 36.71 29.07
CA ILE A 503 28.02 38.01 29.73
C ILE A 503 26.61 38.54 29.97
N ASP A 504 25.76 38.51 28.95
CA ASP A 504 24.37 38.98 29.04
C ASP A 504 23.60 38.24 30.14
N ILE A 505 23.75 36.92 30.24
CA ILE A 505 23.15 36.09 31.30
C ILE A 505 23.74 36.47 32.67
N ALA A 506 25.05 36.61 32.79
CA ALA A 506 25.71 36.94 34.04
C ALA A 506 25.27 38.32 34.55
N LEU A 507 25.10 39.30 33.66
CA LEU A 507 24.60 40.63 34.00
C LEU A 507 23.14 40.58 34.51
N VAL A 508 22.28 39.77 33.88
CA VAL A 508 20.90 39.56 34.37
C VAL A 508 20.89 38.97 35.77
N LEU A 509 21.81 38.02 36.04
CA LEU A 509 21.95 37.37 37.35
C LEU A 509 22.72 38.24 38.36
N ARG A 510 23.14 39.44 37.99
CA ARG A 510 24.02 40.34 38.77
C ARG A 510 25.32 39.66 39.22
N GLN A 511 25.86 38.80 38.39
CA GLN A 511 27.11 38.10 38.59
C GLN A 511 28.19 38.78 37.74
N GLY A 512 29.29 39.16 38.35
CA GLY A 512 30.49 39.57 37.62
C GLY A 512 31.24 38.32 37.11
N GLY A 513 32.33 38.57 36.42
CA GLY A 513 33.22 37.51 35.91
C GLY A 513 34.53 38.08 35.40
N MET A 514 35.27 37.27 34.71
CA MET A 514 36.58 37.62 34.19
C MET A 514 36.76 37.13 32.76
N VAL A 515 37.32 37.96 31.92
CA VAL A 515 37.86 37.61 30.62
C VAL A 515 39.37 37.56 30.73
N ILE A 516 39.94 36.44 30.29
CA ILE A 516 41.39 36.21 30.34
C ILE A 516 41.86 36.04 28.90
N PHE A 517 42.87 36.79 28.52
CA PHE A 517 43.58 36.65 27.26
C PHE A 517 44.89 35.92 27.54
N GLY A 518 45.09 34.75 26.94
CA GLY A 518 46.29 33.93 27.08
C GLY A 518 47.07 33.91 25.78
N ASP A 519 48.36 33.82 25.87
CA ASP A 519 49.25 33.76 24.72
C ASP A 519 50.54 33.02 25.09
N MET A 520 50.97 32.12 24.21
CA MET A 520 52.15 31.29 24.40
C MET A 520 53.44 32.13 24.30
N ASP A 521 54.28 32.03 25.30
CA ASP A 521 55.58 32.68 25.27
C ASP A 521 56.50 31.95 24.26
N GLY A 522 56.89 32.65 23.19
CA GLY A 522 57.91 32.17 22.29
C GLY A 522 57.50 31.18 21.20
N LEU A 523 56.25 31.07 20.85
CA LEU A 523 55.77 30.19 19.77
C LEU A 523 56.53 30.39 18.46
N LYS A 524 56.86 31.64 18.13
CA LYS A 524 57.66 31.94 16.93
C LYS A 524 59.04 31.26 16.98
N ASN A 525 59.72 31.28 18.13
CA ASN A 525 61.00 30.58 18.28
C ASN A 525 60.86 29.05 18.18
N ILE A 526 59.77 28.50 18.69
CA ILE A 526 59.48 27.09 18.56
C ILE A 526 59.32 26.75 17.07
N ASN A 527 58.50 27.49 16.32
CA ASN A 527 58.29 27.29 14.89
C ASN A 527 59.61 27.44 14.10
N ASP A 528 60.37 28.48 14.36
CA ASP A 528 61.63 28.81 13.64
C ASP A 528 62.71 27.75 13.90
N THR A 529 62.76 27.16 15.12
CA THR A 529 63.79 26.19 15.54
C THR A 529 63.42 24.76 15.26
N TYR A 530 62.15 24.38 15.48
CA TYR A 530 61.67 22.95 15.46
C TYR A 530 60.60 22.68 14.41
N GLY A 531 60.25 23.69 13.60
CA GLY A 531 59.25 23.56 12.53
C GLY A 531 57.79 23.71 12.98
N HIS A 532 56.90 23.92 12.03
CA HIS A 532 55.48 24.17 12.29
C HIS A 532 54.75 23.03 13.00
N ASP A 533 55.13 21.76 12.75
CA ASP A 533 54.57 20.62 13.46
C ASP A 533 54.82 20.66 14.98
N ALA A 534 56.00 21.21 15.40
CA ALA A 534 56.31 21.43 16.81
C ALA A 534 55.46 22.57 17.40
N GLY A 535 55.23 23.62 16.63
CA GLY A 535 54.33 24.70 17.01
C GLY A 535 52.87 24.23 17.16
N ASP A 536 52.40 23.40 16.27
CA ASP A 536 51.05 22.81 16.36
C ASP A 536 50.90 21.94 17.61
N ARG A 537 51.94 21.15 17.98
CA ARG A 537 51.93 20.39 19.25
C ARG A 537 51.93 21.33 20.46
N ALA A 538 52.68 22.41 20.41
CA ALA A 538 52.70 23.40 21.46
C ALA A 538 51.32 24.07 21.65
N ILE A 539 50.67 24.47 20.57
CA ILE A 539 49.32 25.04 20.58
C ILE A 539 48.29 24.04 21.15
N LYS A 540 48.37 22.76 20.76
CA LYS A 540 47.50 21.72 21.34
C LYS A 540 47.74 21.55 22.84
N ALA A 541 49.01 21.61 23.26
CA ALA A 541 49.37 21.53 24.68
C ALA A 541 48.81 22.71 25.48
N GLU A 542 48.91 23.93 24.98
CA GLU A 542 48.30 25.11 25.60
C GLU A 542 46.78 24.95 25.74
N ALA A 543 46.09 24.51 24.67
CA ALA A 543 44.66 24.24 24.69
C ALA A 543 44.27 23.23 25.77
N GLU A 544 45.02 22.13 25.91
CA GLU A 544 44.80 21.12 26.95
C GLU A 544 45.04 21.66 28.36
N ILE A 545 46.12 22.41 28.56
CA ILE A 545 46.47 23.04 29.86
C ILE A 545 45.33 23.99 30.27
N LEU A 546 44.95 24.91 29.39
CA LEU A 546 43.89 25.87 29.67
C LEU A 546 42.57 25.16 29.96
N LYS A 547 42.17 24.16 29.15
CA LYS A 547 40.95 23.41 29.37
C LYS A 547 40.91 22.66 30.71
N LYS A 548 42.06 22.20 31.24
CA LYS A 548 42.16 21.55 32.55
C LYS A 548 42.13 22.54 33.72
N CYS A 549 42.64 23.76 33.54
CA CYS A 549 42.68 24.76 34.57
C CYS A 549 41.36 25.50 34.81
N PHE A 550 40.42 25.44 33.87
CA PHE A 550 39.12 26.08 33.96
C PHE A 550 37.99 25.05 34.09
N ARG A 551 36.81 25.49 34.55
CA ARG A 551 35.66 24.64 34.75
C ARG A 551 34.97 24.32 33.42
N ALA A 552 34.18 23.26 33.39
CA ALA A 552 33.35 22.91 32.22
C ALA A 552 32.31 24.01 31.88
N SER A 553 31.96 24.87 32.84
CA SER A 553 31.09 26.03 32.64
C SER A 553 31.76 27.24 32.05
N ASP A 554 33.13 27.30 32.10
CA ASP A 554 33.89 28.40 31.58
C ASP A 554 34.11 28.21 30.07
N ILE A 555 34.07 29.31 29.34
CA ILE A 555 34.22 29.30 27.89
C ILE A 555 35.68 29.48 27.53
N VAL A 556 36.25 28.54 26.78
CA VAL A 556 37.64 28.60 26.31
C VAL A 556 37.64 28.61 24.80
N GLY A 557 38.33 29.54 24.18
CA GLY A 557 38.45 29.69 22.73
C GLY A 557 39.85 30.04 22.28
N ARG A 558 40.12 29.80 20.97
CA ARG A 558 41.32 30.23 20.28
C ARG A 558 40.95 31.24 19.21
N LEU A 559 41.52 32.45 19.28
CA LEU A 559 41.20 33.51 18.31
C LEU A 559 42.06 33.43 17.05
N GLY A 560 43.26 32.85 17.13
CA GLY A 560 44.19 32.64 16.03
C GLY A 560 45.63 32.53 16.54
N GLY A 561 46.51 31.87 15.79
CA GLY A 561 47.93 31.72 16.22
C GLY A 561 48.09 31.12 17.62
N ASP A 562 48.71 31.84 18.51
CA ASP A 562 48.94 31.57 19.94
C ASP A 562 47.94 32.29 20.88
N GLU A 563 46.93 32.94 20.33
CA GLU A 563 45.95 33.73 21.08
C GLU A 563 44.78 32.85 21.59
N PHE A 564 44.74 32.67 22.90
CA PHE A 564 43.65 31.98 23.59
C PHE A 564 42.83 32.94 24.44
N VAL A 565 41.56 32.67 24.56
CA VAL A 565 40.65 33.49 25.35
C VAL A 565 39.78 32.63 26.24
N ILE A 566 39.59 33.07 27.47
CA ILE A 566 38.74 32.39 28.45
C ILE A 566 37.75 33.40 29.02
N LEU A 567 36.50 33.00 29.15
CA LEU A 567 35.48 33.74 29.87
C LEU A 567 34.95 32.88 31.02
N ALA A 568 35.17 33.34 32.22
CA ALA A 568 34.79 32.68 33.45
C ALA A 568 33.77 33.53 34.23
N ALA A 569 32.49 33.20 34.13
CA ALA A 569 31.43 33.86 34.88
C ALA A 569 31.50 33.49 36.38
N GLY A 570 31.29 34.47 37.26
CA GLY A 570 31.40 34.30 38.71
C GLY A 570 32.82 34.13 39.26
N LEU A 571 33.84 34.37 38.44
CA LEU A 571 35.23 34.40 38.88
C LEU A 571 35.58 35.79 39.43
N ALA A 572 35.97 35.82 40.71
CA ALA A 572 36.38 37.07 41.39
C ALA A 572 37.90 37.29 41.34
N GLU A 573 38.32 38.54 41.32
CA GLU A 573 39.75 38.94 41.27
C GLU A 573 40.69 38.24 42.30
N PRO A 574 40.25 37.97 43.54
CA PRO A 574 41.17 37.33 44.52
C PRO A 574 41.56 35.89 44.12
N ARG A 575 40.84 35.25 43.18
CA ARG A 575 41.18 33.90 42.67
C ARG A 575 42.15 33.91 41.49
N LEU A 576 42.47 35.05 40.96
CA LEU A 576 43.37 35.19 39.81
C LEU A 576 44.79 34.67 40.10
N SER A 577 45.36 34.95 41.29
CA SER A 577 46.65 34.41 41.70
C SER A 577 46.65 32.86 41.68
N VAL A 578 45.61 32.25 42.19
CA VAL A 578 45.51 30.81 42.25
C VAL A 578 45.38 30.18 40.81
N ILE A 579 44.70 30.87 39.91
CA ILE A 579 44.60 30.40 38.51
C ILE A 579 45.95 30.51 37.81
N ARG A 580 46.68 31.60 38.04
CA ARG A 580 48.05 31.78 37.52
C ARG A 580 48.99 30.69 38.01
N GLU A 581 49.01 30.43 39.31
CA GLU A 581 49.76 29.33 39.90
C GLU A 581 49.42 27.98 39.34
N ASN A 582 48.09 27.69 39.13
CA ASN A 582 47.64 26.45 38.55
C ASN A 582 48.09 26.27 37.08
N ILE A 583 48.03 27.32 36.28
CA ILE A 583 48.47 27.27 34.88
C ILE A 583 50.00 27.09 34.81
N GLU A 584 50.77 27.83 35.65
CA GLU A 584 52.24 27.66 35.73
C GLU A 584 52.62 26.25 36.18
N ALA A 585 51.92 25.69 37.19
CA ALA A 585 52.16 24.35 37.65
C ALA A 585 51.76 23.30 36.55
N ALA A 586 50.69 23.55 35.82
CA ALA A 586 50.28 22.68 34.72
C ALA A 586 51.26 22.73 33.53
N CYS A 587 51.79 23.90 33.19
CA CYS A 587 52.84 24.03 32.18
C CYS A 587 54.13 23.28 32.61
N LYS A 588 54.58 23.44 33.86
CA LYS A 588 55.74 22.70 34.39
C LYS A 588 55.50 21.17 34.37
N ALA A 589 54.36 20.74 34.81
CA ALA A 589 54.01 19.33 34.79
C ALA A 589 53.97 18.76 33.34
N TRP A 590 53.40 19.51 32.40
CA TRP A 590 53.37 19.12 31.00
C TRP A 590 54.78 19.00 30.40
N ASN A 591 55.66 20.01 30.63
CA ASN A 591 57.03 20.03 30.17
C ASN A 591 57.86 18.85 30.70
N ILE A 592 57.62 18.42 31.95
CA ILE A 592 58.32 17.26 32.56
C ILE A 592 57.80 15.94 31.91
N VAL A 593 56.49 15.82 31.72
CA VAL A 593 55.88 14.59 31.24
C VAL A 593 56.16 14.30 29.77
N HIS A 594 56.11 15.35 28.94
CA HIS A 594 56.22 15.18 27.48
C HIS A 594 57.62 15.26 26.94
N ASN A 595 58.57 15.83 27.71
CA ASN A 595 60.00 15.94 27.37
C ASN A 595 60.25 16.41 25.93
N GLU A 596 59.45 17.39 25.47
CA GLU A 596 59.60 18.03 24.15
C GLU A 596 60.89 18.89 24.13
N PRO A 597 61.45 19.18 22.95
CA PRO A 597 62.65 20.03 22.84
C PRO A 597 62.40 21.52 23.14
N PHE A 598 61.19 21.88 23.51
CA PHE A 598 60.72 23.22 23.87
C PHE A 598 59.91 23.20 25.18
N GLU A 599 59.82 24.32 25.84
CA GLU A 599 59.01 24.46 27.06
C GLU A 599 57.77 25.29 26.78
N ILE A 600 56.64 24.88 27.36
CA ILE A 600 55.38 25.62 27.33
C ILE A 600 55.40 26.64 28.50
N SER A 601 55.17 27.88 28.17
CA SER A 601 54.92 28.96 29.11
C SER A 601 53.88 29.90 28.58
N ILE A 602 52.92 30.31 29.42
CA ILE A 602 51.76 31.10 29.01
C ILE A 602 51.79 32.45 29.76
N SER A 603 51.61 33.52 29.01
CA SER A 603 51.38 34.87 29.57
C SER A 603 49.87 35.17 29.53
N MET A 604 49.37 35.91 30.54
CA MET A 604 47.92 36.14 30.67
C MET A 604 47.61 37.60 31.01
N GLY A 605 46.73 38.21 30.25
CA GLY A 605 46.08 39.48 30.59
C GLY A 605 44.63 39.19 31.08
N CYS A 606 44.28 39.74 32.22
CA CYS A 606 42.98 39.43 32.84
C CYS A 606 42.24 40.75 33.12
N LYS A 607 40.94 40.74 32.71
CA LYS A 607 40.02 41.85 32.96
C LYS A 607 38.70 41.35 33.54
N SER A 608 38.35 41.91 34.70
CA SER A 608 37.05 41.66 35.31
C SER A 608 35.94 42.44 34.59
N PHE A 609 34.77 41.87 34.51
CA PHE A 609 33.54 42.53 34.09
C PHE A 609 32.52 42.51 35.24
N SER A 610 31.77 43.58 35.34
CA SER A 610 30.68 43.74 36.28
C SER A 610 29.49 44.40 35.58
N SER A 611 28.57 44.96 36.31
CA SER A 611 27.33 45.54 35.79
C SER A 611 27.48 46.79 34.89
N ASP A 612 28.67 47.15 34.47
CA ASP A 612 28.97 48.43 33.77
C ASP A 612 28.79 48.39 32.26
N ASN A 613 27.99 47.49 31.73
CA ASN A 613 27.53 47.41 30.33
C ASN A 613 28.62 47.49 29.22
N LYS A 614 29.82 46.95 29.44
CA LYS A 614 30.82 46.81 28.37
C LYS A 614 30.54 45.61 27.49
N SER A 615 30.74 45.77 26.20
CA SER A 615 30.68 44.65 25.25
C SER A 615 31.86 43.67 25.48
N LEU A 616 31.67 42.38 25.08
CA LEU A 616 32.76 41.41 25.14
C LEU A 616 34.00 41.88 24.37
N GLU A 617 33.83 42.58 23.25
CA GLU A 617 34.94 43.14 22.46
C GLU A 617 35.76 44.18 23.22
N GLU A 618 35.10 45.07 23.98
CA GLU A 618 35.78 46.09 24.80
C GLU A 618 36.56 45.44 25.94
N ILE A 619 35.99 44.43 26.60
CA ILE A 619 36.64 43.70 27.71
C ILE A 619 37.83 42.91 27.18
N LEU A 620 37.73 42.26 26.03
CA LEU A 620 38.83 41.54 25.36
C LEU A 620 40.00 42.49 25.04
N LYS A 621 39.70 43.66 24.50
CA LYS A 621 40.71 44.66 24.19
C LYS A 621 41.43 45.14 25.44
N GLU A 622 40.74 45.29 26.55
CA GLU A 622 41.37 45.65 27.83
C GLU A 622 42.24 44.50 28.38
N ALA A 623 41.81 43.27 28.26
CA ALA A 623 42.55 42.07 28.65
C ALA A 623 43.82 41.89 27.79
N ASP A 624 43.78 42.17 26.51
CA ASP A 624 44.90 42.10 25.59
C ASP A 624 45.95 43.14 25.94
N ASN A 625 45.55 44.40 26.26
CA ASN A 625 46.49 45.43 26.72
C ASN A 625 47.21 44.99 28.00
N LEU A 626 46.52 44.35 28.93
CA LEU A 626 47.15 43.85 30.18
C LEU A 626 48.11 42.68 29.90
N LEU A 627 47.81 41.82 28.92
CA LEU A 627 48.74 40.79 28.46
C LEU A 627 50.01 41.37 27.88
N TYR A 628 49.88 42.41 27.06
CA TYR A 628 51.05 43.08 26.49
C TYR A 628 51.98 43.69 27.58
N GLU A 629 51.39 44.28 28.62
CA GLU A 629 52.19 44.82 29.78
C GLU A 629 52.90 43.68 30.52
N GLU A 630 52.26 42.55 30.77
CA GLU A 630 52.87 41.39 31.40
C GLU A 630 54.01 40.82 30.58
N LYS A 631 53.88 40.67 29.28
CA LYS A 631 54.95 40.22 28.39
C LYS A 631 56.17 41.19 28.43
N ARG A 632 55.91 42.49 28.51
CA ARG A 632 56.94 43.48 28.60
C ARG A 632 57.71 43.40 29.93
N GLN A 633 57.05 43.17 31.05
CA GLN A 633 57.66 42.98 32.36
C GLN A 633 58.50 41.70 32.41
N LYS A 634 57.98 40.58 31.89
CA LYS A 634 58.73 39.30 31.78
C LYS A 634 59.99 39.46 30.92
N LYS A 635 59.97 40.25 29.85
CA LYS A 635 61.10 40.48 28.98
C LYS A 635 62.20 41.38 29.67
N ASN A 636 61.77 42.30 30.52
CA ASN A 636 62.71 43.18 31.28
C ASN A 636 63.35 42.46 32.49
N SER A 637 62.65 41.45 33.08
CA SER A 637 63.16 40.63 34.18
C SER A 637 64.10 39.49 33.72
N ARG A 638 64.09 39.15 32.44
CA ARG A 638 64.99 38.15 31.80
C ARG A 638 66.28 38.81 31.21
N ARG A 639 66.41 40.16 31.21
CA ARG A 639 67.61 40.91 30.91
C ARG A 639 68.37 41.28 32.22
#